data_f9a9ff89bf5918e4235a0e1a4d6e3382
#
_entry.id   f9a9ff89bf5918e4235a0e1a4d6e3382
#
_cell.length_a   1.000
_cell.length_b   1.000
_cell.length_c   1.000
_cell.angle_alpha   90.00
_cell.angle_beta   90.00
_cell.angle_gamma   90.00
#
_symmetry.space_group_name_H-M   'P 1'
#
loop_
_entity.id
_entity.type
_entity.pdbx_description
1 polymer ?
#
loop_
_entity_poly.entity_id
_entity_poly.type
_entity_poly.pdbx_seq_one_letter_code
_entity_poly.pdbx_strand_id
1 'polypeptide(L)'
;MLTKQLWKPLLVLVLALVMLLQPSTPALAEDGVLVVEDGMMQPILQYSDPRAADYSNADSEILRYCVYVETDHDTDNDGLADLVKVMVQVPRLAAEGRYKAATIYDPTPYSAGMCEEYADGAYAMYVDTGFDYERLYQPGEKRSAAGTCSAMEAALAAKPRKDWNYTVPYSGDNGYFNLADYDYYLVRGFAVVLACGIGTYGSEGYELCGTDLERDSHKCVVEWLTGDRVAYTDKTHCIEIKADWSNGNVAMTGCSYGGTLPYEVATTGVKGLKTIIPFAGIASWYDYTNSQGVPIRFDVNFADMLSAYNCGGTFLDNDWTVPNEDYGSWLWQIAQDQDATNGDYAPIWASSDYSGDYEKINCSALVVQGLNDFNVTTKQADLMMQAFAKAGMPAKLVLHQDGHNTLDGKMVNGELWQELMNKWLSHWLYGVDNGIENMPAVSVQSNLDGSYASYDAWRGFASREMPSLAATLTTAVNTEGLAAYATDFLNGETPELAGLKGQELYYATLEEPYAGVYQLDIPAGTTIIGVPEVHVKMSTPVTDKDGLMVTAVLVDYKEDGTPFKAYMTKDRLSKKLPVRTVDSFEPGGGLEESDILEFVQSSTPSKCVTFGWTDLCNPGGGYDSSDYDNSTDLEAGRFYDYTFYMLPTAYTVAPDHRLQLVITAWDPYRAFLDEDYELDPTLPSAFSNFNYSFVIDNASLHFTVPVA
;
A
#
# COMPACT_ATOMS: atom_id res chain seq x y z
N MET A 1 24.61 37.76 -30.15
CA MET A 1 24.49 36.71 -31.20
C MET A 1 24.90 35.31 -30.67
N LEU A 2 24.61 35.00 -29.42
CA LEU A 2 25.02 33.73 -28.79
C LEU A 2 23.85 32.96 -28.17
N THR A 3 22.62 33.37 -28.39
CA THR A 3 21.41 32.77 -27.77
C THR A 3 20.57 31.91 -28.71
N LYS A 4 20.95 31.71 -29.97
CA LYS A 4 20.20 30.90 -30.95
C LYS A 4 20.75 29.48 -31.21
N GLN A 5 21.88 29.13 -30.63
CA GLN A 5 22.48 27.79 -30.88
C GLN A 5 22.25 26.72 -29.82
N LEU A 6 21.69 27.08 -28.67
CA LEU A 6 21.43 26.13 -27.58
C LEU A 6 20.04 25.48 -27.61
N TRP A 7 19.13 25.99 -28.39
CA TRP A 7 17.74 25.47 -28.46
C TRP A 7 17.56 24.27 -29.43
N LYS A 8 18.43 24.13 -30.40
CA LYS A 8 18.33 23.02 -31.37
C LYS A 8 18.66 21.64 -30.76
N PRO A 9 19.70 21.46 -29.93
CA PRO A 9 19.95 20.17 -29.31
C PRO A 9 18.91 19.82 -28.22
N LEU A 10 18.36 20.81 -27.50
CA LEU A 10 17.32 20.56 -26.49
C LEU A 10 16.00 20.12 -27.14
N LEU A 11 15.61 20.74 -28.26
CA LEU A 11 14.41 20.36 -29.01
C LEU A 11 14.53 18.97 -29.65
N VAL A 12 15.73 18.59 -30.09
CA VAL A 12 16.01 17.26 -30.64
C VAL A 12 16.03 16.22 -29.51
N LEU A 13 16.53 16.57 -28.32
CA LEU A 13 16.49 15.67 -27.15
C LEU A 13 15.08 15.46 -26.64
N VAL A 14 14.26 16.51 -26.57
CA VAL A 14 12.85 16.42 -26.17
C VAL A 14 12.02 15.66 -27.22
N LEU A 15 12.26 15.88 -28.52
CA LEU A 15 11.61 15.10 -29.58
C LEU A 15 12.10 13.66 -29.63
N ALA A 16 13.37 13.38 -29.31
CA ALA A 16 13.88 12.02 -29.19
C ALA A 16 13.34 11.31 -27.95
N LEU A 17 13.15 12.01 -26.82
CA LEU A 17 12.49 11.47 -25.62
C LEU A 17 11.01 11.19 -25.86
N VAL A 18 10.30 12.10 -26.55
CA VAL A 18 8.89 11.90 -26.93
C VAL A 18 8.74 10.76 -27.96
N MET A 19 9.74 10.54 -28.84
CA MET A 19 9.72 9.39 -29.75
C MET A 19 10.09 8.06 -29.07
N LEU A 20 10.82 8.10 -27.96
CA LEU A 20 11.10 6.89 -27.14
C LEU A 20 9.93 6.54 -26.20
N LEU A 21 9.03 7.47 -25.96
CA LEU A 21 7.82 7.31 -25.15
C LEU A 21 6.56 7.02 -26.00
N GLN A 22 6.66 6.98 -27.31
CA GLN A 22 5.54 6.42 -28.09
C GLN A 22 5.50 4.93 -27.78
N PRO A 23 4.36 4.42 -27.26
CA PRO A 23 4.18 2.99 -27.18
C PRO A 23 4.45 2.43 -28.58
N SER A 24 5.43 1.53 -28.70
CA SER A 24 5.53 0.72 -29.92
C SER A 24 4.15 0.10 -30.05
N THR A 25 3.34 0.54 -31.00
CA THR A 25 2.03 -0.05 -31.26
C THR A 25 2.26 -1.56 -31.36
N PRO A 26 1.86 -2.36 -30.38
CA PRO A 26 1.80 -3.79 -30.59
C PRO A 26 0.78 -3.93 -31.72
N ALA A 27 1.15 -4.54 -32.81
CA ALA A 27 0.20 -4.88 -33.83
C ALA A 27 -0.90 -5.69 -33.14
N LEU A 28 -2.10 -5.15 -33.02
CA LEU A 28 -3.31 -5.93 -32.78
C LEU A 28 -3.19 -7.09 -33.76
N ALA A 29 -3.26 -8.32 -33.27
CA ALA A 29 -2.95 -9.51 -34.06
C ALA A 29 -3.64 -9.40 -35.44
N GLU A 30 -2.88 -9.55 -36.50
CA GLU A 30 -3.40 -9.43 -37.91
C GLU A 30 -4.57 -10.37 -38.19
N ASP A 31 -4.89 -11.30 -37.29
CA ASP A 31 -5.89 -12.37 -37.46
C ASP A 31 -7.28 -12.07 -36.82
N GLY A 32 -7.53 -10.90 -36.27
CA GLY A 32 -8.86 -10.48 -35.75
C GLY A 32 -9.39 -11.32 -34.58
N VAL A 33 -8.51 -11.90 -33.75
CA VAL A 33 -8.91 -12.67 -32.57
C VAL A 33 -9.27 -11.72 -31.41
N LEU A 34 -8.50 -10.66 -31.19
CA LEU A 34 -8.79 -9.66 -30.17
C LEU A 34 -9.82 -8.65 -30.69
N VAL A 35 -10.81 -8.35 -29.87
CA VAL A 35 -11.90 -7.41 -30.20
C VAL A 35 -11.80 -6.18 -29.30
N VAL A 36 -11.87 -4.99 -29.91
CA VAL A 36 -11.86 -3.69 -29.21
C VAL A 36 -13.13 -2.95 -29.60
N GLU A 37 -13.93 -2.58 -28.60
CA GLU A 37 -15.09 -1.69 -28.74
C GLU A 37 -15.08 -0.68 -27.60
N ASP A 38 -15.51 0.55 -27.83
CA ASP A 38 -15.54 1.64 -26.85
C ASP A 38 -14.20 1.90 -26.11
N GLY A 39 -13.08 1.62 -26.81
CA GLY A 39 -11.74 1.79 -26.28
C GLY A 39 -11.30 0.70 -25.30
N MET A 40 -12.01 -0.38 -25.20
CA MET A 40 -11.78 -1.51 -24.29
C MET A 40 -11.69 -2.84 -25.02
N MET A 41 -10.89 -3.75 -24.45
CA MET A 41 -10.90 -5.15 -24.85
C MET A 41 -12.27 -5.78 -24.53
N GLN A 42 -12.81 -6.57 -25.47
CA GLN A 42 -14.10 -7.23 -25.34
C GLN A 42 -13.94 -8.74 -25.14
N PRO A 43 -14.95 -9.44 -24.59
CA PRO A 43 -14.90 -10.89 -24.39
C PRO A 43 -14.65 -11.64 -25.68
N ILE A 44 -13.71 -12.58 -25.68
CA ILE A 44 -13.32 -13.42 -26.82
C ILE A 44 -13.45 -14.92 -26.52
N LEU A 45 -13.68 -15.27 -25.26
CA LEU A 45 -13.82 -16.65 -24.81
C LEU A 45 -14.87 -16.78 -23.70
N GLN A 46 -15.26 -17.99 -23.40
CA GLN A 46 -16.12 -18.28 -22.25
C GLN A 46 -15.27 -18.57 -21.01
N TYR A 47 -15.76 -18.10 -19.89
CA TYR A 47 -15.11 -18.36 -18.61
C TYR A 47 -15.21 -19.83 -18.21
N SER A 48 -14.12 -20.39 -17.68
CA SER A 48 -14.06 -21.72 -17.08
C SER A 48 -13.72 -21.58 -15.61
N ASP A 49 -14.70 -21.85 -14.72
CA ASP A 49 -14.51 -21.73 -13.29
C ASP A 49 -13.49 -22.78 -12.78
N PRO A 50 -12.35 -22.36 -12.21
CA PRO A 50 -11.35 -23.29 -11.69
C PRO A 50 -11.85 -24.08 -10.46
N ARG A 51 -12.93 -23.64 -9.84
CA ARG A 51 -13.57 -24.31 -8.69
C ARG A 51 -14.59 -25.37 -9.10
N ALA A 52 -14.95 -25.42 -10.39
CA ALA A 52 -15.88 -26.42 -10.87
C ALA A 52 -15.31 -27.84 -10.72
N ALA A 53 -16.12 -28.77 -10.27
CA ALA A 53 -15.70 -30.16 -10.04
C ALA A 53 -15.23 -30.90 -11.30
N ASP A 54 -15.63 -30.41 -12.47
CA ASP A 54 -15.29 -30.91 -13.79
C ASP A 54 -14.23 -30.06 -14.52
N TYR A 55 -13.64 -29.06 -13.82
CA TYR A 55 -12.59 -28.26 -14.42
C TYR A 55 -11.40 -29.12 -14.88
N SER A 56 -10.98 -28.90 -16.11
CA SER A 56 -9.80 -29.54 -16.71
C SER A 56 -9.12 -28.60 -17.70
N ASN A 57 -7.81 -28.48 -17.62
CA ASN A 57 -7.03 -27.76 -18.63
C ASN A 57 -7.21 -28.33 -20.04
N ALA A 58 -7.59 -29.61 -20.18
CA ALA A 58 -7.84 -30.22 -21.51
C ALA A 58 -9.05 -29.63 -22.21
N ASP A 59 -10.09 -29.27 -21.46
CA ASP A 59 -11.40 -28.87 -21.98
C ASP A 59 -11.71 -27.38 -21.72
N SER A 60 -10.88 -26.67 -20.93
CA SER A 60 -11.09 -25.28 -20.53
C SER A 60 -10.59 -24.29 -21.58
N GLU A 61 -11.28 -23.14 -21.74
CA GLU A 61 -10.82 -22.02 -22.56
C GLU A 61 -9.72 -21.21 -21.85
N ILE A 62 -9.51 -21.42 -20.56
CA ILE A 62 -8.44 -20.82 -19.76
C ILE A 62 -7.57 -21.93 -19.21
N LEU A 63 -6.28 -21.88 -19.52
CA LEU A 63 -5.28 -22.80 -18.98
C LEU A 63 -4.70 -22.25 -17.69
N ARG A 64 -4.54 -23.12 -16.70
CA ARG A 64 -3.99 -22.78 -15.38
C ARG A 64 -2.88 -23.74 -15.01
N TYR A 65 -1.71 -23.22 -14.67
CA TYR A 65 -0.54 -24.01 -14.31
C TYR A 65 0.44 -23.20 -13.46
N CYS A 66 1.33 -23.88 -12.74
CA CYS A 66 2.44 -23.26 -12.00
C CYS A 66 3.74 -23.29 -12.79
N VAL A 67 4.58 -22.31 -12.53
CA VAL A 67 5.98 -22.30 -12.90
C VAL A 67 6.81 -21.82 -11.71
N TYR A 68 8.12 -22.05 -11.76
CA TYR A 68 9.09 -21.67 -10.73
C TYR A 68 10.15 -20.81 -11.39
N VAL A 69 10.13 -19.52 -11.11
CA VAL A 69 11.05 -18.53 -11.70
C VAL A 69 12.31 -18.46 -10.87
N GLU A 70 13.47 -18.60 -11.53
CA GLU A 70 14.76 -18.60 -10.86
C GLU A 70 15.24 -17.18 -10.57
N THR A 71 15.51 -16.87 -9.30
CA THR A 71 16.09 -15.59 -8.87
C THR A 71 17.61 -15.57 -9.06
N ASP A 72 18.28 -14.54 -8.57
CA ASP A 72 19.75 -14.47 -8.52
C ASP A 72 20.29 -14.73 -7.11
N HIS A 73 19.44 -14.83 -6.10
CA HIS A 73 19.76 -14.88 -4.69
C HIS A 73 19.63 -16.29 -4.12
N ASP A 74 20.37 -16.55 -3.06
CA ASP A 74 20.33 -17.74 -2.21
C ASP A 74 20.14 -17.25 -0.78
N THR A 75 18.89 -16.94 -0.42
CA THR A 75 18.59 -16.29 0.87
C THR A 75 18.56 -17.27 2.03
N ASP A 76 18.28 -18.56 1.77
CA ASP A 76 18.27 -19.61 2.79
C ASP A 76 19.61 -20.38 2.90
N ASN A 77 20.59 -19.98 2.07
CA ASN A 77 21.97 -20.47 2.13
C ASN A 77 22.12 -21.97 1.85
N ASP A 78 21.26 -22.50 0.98
CA ASP A 78 21.35 -23.91 0.55
C ASP A 78 22.34 -24.13 -0.60
N GLY A 79 22.89 -23.03 -1.17
CA GLY A 79 23.83 -22.97 -2.28
C GLY A 79 23.17 -22.86 -3.64
N LEU A 80 21.85 -22.84 -3.74
CA LEU A 80 21.11 -22.73 -4.99
C LEU A 80 20.39 -21.37 -5.06
N ALA A 81 20.17 -20.89 -6.28
CA ALA A 81 19.31 -19.73 -6.47
C ALA A 81 17.86 -20.06 -6.13
N ASP A 82 17.25 -19.22 -5.30
CA ASP A 82 15.87 -19.38 -4.87
C ASP A 82 14.88 -19.36 -6.04
N LEU A 83 13.83 -20.17 -5.96
CA LEU A 83 12.77 -20.22 -6.93
C LEU A 83 11.50 -19.57 -6.41
N VAL A 84 10.94 -18.66 -7.19
CA VAL A 84 9.64 -18.05 -6.93
C VAL A 84 8.54 -18.83 -7.63
N LYS A 85 7.56 -19.32 -6.88
CA LYS A 85 6.38 -20.00 -7.41
C LYS A 85 5.41 -18.99 -8.01
N VAL A 86 5.05 -19.21 -9.25
CA VAL A 86 4.21 -18.33 -10.05
C VAL A 86 3.04 -19.12 -10.61
N MET A 87 1.86 -18.57 -10.47
CA MET A 87 0.61 -19.11 -10.94
C MET A 87 0.18 -18.39 -12.20
N VAL A 88 -0.06 -19.14 -13.27
CA VAL A 88 -0.38 -18.63 -14.60
C VAL A 88 -1.80 -18.99 -14.96
N GLN A 89 -2.58 -18.01 -15.33
CA GLN A 89 -3.87 -18.17 -16.00
C GLN A 89 -3.77 -17.54 -17.39
N VAL A 90 -3.90 -18.32 -18.42
CA VAL A 90 -3.72 -17.84 -19.81
C VAL A 90 -4.86 -18.33 -20.71
N PRO A 91 -5.44 -17.45 -21.54
CA PRO A 91 -6.40 -17.86 -22.56
C PRO A 91 -5.80 -18.91 -23.50
N ARG A 92 -6.54 -20.00 -23.75
CA ARG A 92 -6.11 -21.09 -24.62
C ARG A 92 -5.66 -20.60 -26.00
N LEU A 93 -6.38 -19.65 -26.58
CA LEU A 93 -6.03 -19.09 -27.88
C LEU A 93 -4.63 -18.42 -27.87
N ALA A 94 -4.24 -17.79 -26.77
CA ALA A 94 -2.90 -17.24 -26.62
C ALA A 94 -1.85 -18.34 -26.45
N ALA A 95 -2.12 -19.35 -25.62
CA ALA A 95 -1.24 -20.51 -25.43
C ALA A 95 -1.03 -21.29 -26.72
N GLU A 96 -2.03 -21.36 -27.63
CA GLU A 96 -1.96 -21.95 -28.95
C GLU A 96 -1.30 -21.03 -30.01
N GLY A 97 -0.87 -19.81 -29.59
CA GLY A 97 -0.18 -18.88 -30.50
C GLY A 97 -1.07 -18.12 -31.46
N ARG A 98 -2.39 -18.09 -31.24
CA ARG A 98 -3.34 -17.34 -32.08
C ARG A 98 -3.18 -15.83 -31.92
N TYR A 99 -2.72 -15.39 -30.78
CA TYR A 99 -2.27 -14.03 -30.48
C TYR A 99 -1.28 -14.07 -29.29
N LYS A 100 -0.68 -12.93 -28.95
CA LYS A 100 0.15 -12.78 -27.76
C LYS A 100 -0.62 -12.01 -26.69
N ALA A 101 -0.83 -12.62 -25.52
CA ALA A 101 -1.54 -12.01 -24.42
C ALA A 101 -0.67 -11.02 -23.66
N ALA A 102 -1.21 -9.86 -23.35
CA ALA A 102 -0.63 -8.98 -22.34
C ALA A 102 -0.96 -9.52 -20.95
N THR A 103 -0.10 -9.22 -19.97
CA THR A 103 -0.19 -9.81 -18.64
C THR A 103 -0.60 -8.79 -17.59
N ILE A 104 -1.58 -9.16 -16.78
CA ILE A 104 -1.87 -8.55 -15.47
C ILE A 104 -1.16 -9.41 -14.44
N TYR A 105 -0.28 -8.81 -13.65
CA TYR A 105 0.46 -9.48 -12.60
C TYR A 105 0.02 -8.91 -11.26
N ASP A 106 -0.55 -9.76 -10.42
CA ASP A 106 -0.92 -9.47 -9.04
C ASP A 106 0.03 -10.21 -8.10
N PRO A 107 1.04 -9.52 -7.55
CA PRO A 107 1.90 -10.08 -6.53
C PRO A 107 1.22 -9.99 -5.17
N THR A 108 1.32 -11.04 -4.38
CA THR A 108 0.79 -11.04 -3.02
C THR A 108 1.57 -11.97 -2.11
N PRO A 109 2.08 -11.51 -0.96
CA PRO A 109 2.70 -12.38 0.02
C PRO A 109 1.66 -13.18 0.81
N TYR A 110 0.41 -12.73 0.80
CA TYR A 110 -0.70 -13.34 1.53
C TYR A 110 -1.25 -14.54 0.78
N SER A 111 -0.69 -15.71 1.00
CA SER A 111 -1.11 -16.94 0.33
C SER A 111 -1.49 -18.03 1.31
N ALA A 112 -1.98 -19.15 0.80
CA ALA A 112 -2.27 -20.30 1.64
C ALA A 112 -1.04 -20.67 2.46
N GLY A 113 -1.12 -20.57 3.75
CA GLY A 113 -0.02 -20.80 4.67
C GLY A 113 0.12 -19.74 5.73
N MET A 114 -0.58 -18.63 5.60
CA MET A 114 -0.71 -17.68 6.71
C MET A 114 -1.29 -18.38 7.92
N CYS A 115 -0.71 -18.13 9.08
CA CYS A 115 -1.12 -18.73 10.34
C CYS A 115 -1.99 -17.74 11.11
N GLU A 116 -3.19 -18.13 11.52
CA GLU A 116 -4.02 -17.29 12.40
C GLU A 116 -3.38 -17.09 13.78
N GLU A 117 -2.54 -18.04 14.23
CA GLU A 117 -1.76 -17.95 15.47
C GLU A 117 -0.35 -17.35 15.20
N TYR A 118 -0.26 -16.43 14.26
CA TYR A 118 1.01 -15.91 13.75
C TYR A 118 1.88 -15.23 14.82
N ALA A 119 1.29 -14.55 15.78
CA ALA A 119 2.04 -13.86 16.83
C ALA A 119 2.87 -14.83 17.66
N ASP A 120 2.25 -15.92 18.14
CA ASP A 120 2.96 -16.96 18.88
C ASP A 120 3.99 -17.67 17.99
N GLY A 121 3.67 -17.89 16.72
CA GLY A 121 4.57 -18.48 15.73
C GLY A 121 5.78 -17.60 15.44
N ALA A 122 5.60 -16.31 15.26
CA ALA A 122 6.66 -15.35 15.03
C ALA A 122 7.65 -15.31 16.22
N TYR A 123 7.14 -15.14 17.41
CA TYR A 123 7.99 -15.11 18.63
C TYR A 123 8.71 -16.43 18.88
N ALA A 124 8.10 -17.56 18.52
CA ALA A 124 8.73 -18.87 18.66
C ALA A 124 9.92 -19.08 17.71
N MET A 125 10.02 -18.26 16.64
CA MET A 125 11.14 -18.32 15.67
C MET A 125 12.34 -17.49 16.09
N TYR A 126 12.19 -16.55 17.03
CA TYR A 126 13.28 -15.65 17.41
C TYR A 126 14.44 -16.37 18.06
N VAL A 127 15.65 -16.18 17.52
CA VAL A 127 16.88 -16.77 18.02
C VAL A 127 17.96 -15.68 18.09
N ASP A 128 18.34 -15.30 19.31
CA ASP A 128 19.39 -14.30 19.55
C ASP A 128 20.79 -14.90 19.31
N THR A 129 21.18 -15.02 18.06
CA THR A 129 22.51 -15.49 17.67
C THR A 129 23.32 -14.46 16.88
N GLY A 130 22.71 -13.29 16.59
CA GLY A 130 23.25 -12.27 15.70
C GLY A 130 23.22 -12.73 14.22
N PHE A 131 22.66 -11.92 13.35
CA PHE A 131 22.52 -12.23 11.93
C PHE A 131 23.39 -11.31 11.08
N ASP A 132 24.13 -11.89 10.13
CA ASP A 132 24.91 -11.16 9.14
C ASP A 132 24.07 -10.98 7.87
N TYR A 133 23.56 -9.78 7.64
CA TYR A 133 22.73 -9.46 6.47
C TYR A 133 23.44 -9.69 5.13
N GLU A 134 24.78 -9.61 5.06
CA GLU A 134 25.50 -9.86 3.81
C GLU A 134 25.30 -11.30 3.28
N ARG A 135 24.87 -12.21 4.15
CA ARG A 135 24.54 -13.59 3.76
C ARG A 135 23.35 -13.67 2.79
N LEU A 136 22.38 -12.78 2.93
CA LEU A 136 21.18 -12.74 2.09
C LEU A 136 21.48 -12.37 0.63
N TYR A 137 22.59 -11.65 0.41
CA TYR A 137 23.00 -11.15 -0.90
C TYR A 137 23.98 -12.07 -1.63
N GLN A 138 24.17 -13.30 -1.13
CA GLN A 138 25.02 -14.24 -1.83
C GLN A 138 24.32 -14.77 -3.08
N PRO A 139 25.03 -14.88 -4.21
CA PRO A 139 24.45 -15.44 -5.42
C PRO A 139 24.33 -16.96 -5.28
N GLY A 140 23.16 -17.49 -5.61
CA GLY A 140 22.96 -18.94 -5.67
C GLY A 140 23.47 -19.57 -6.97
N GLU A 141 23.81 -20.85 -6.92
CA GLU A 141 24.13 -21.63 -8.12
C GLU A 141 22.85 -21.81 -8.96
N LYS A 142 22.93 -21.52 -10.26
CA LYS A 142 21.80 -21.69 -11.17
C LYS A 142 21.48 -23.18 -11.39
N ARG A 143 20.20 -23.54 -11.31
CA ARG A 143 19.73 -24.94 -11.44
C ARG A 143 19.97 -25.55 -12.81
N SER A 144 20.06 -24.73 -13.85
CA SER A 144 20.44 -25.17 -15.19
C SER A 144 21.90 -25.68 -15.26
N ALA A 145 22.71 -25.47 -14.21
CA ALA A 145 24.05 -26.03 -14.12
C ALA A 145 23.97 -27.58 -14.04
N ALA A 146 24.81 -28.25 -14.84
CA ALA A 146 24.78 -29.69 -14.96
C ALA A 146 24.99 -30.40 -13.62
N GLY A 147 24.02 -31.23 -13.21
CA GLY A 147 24.08 -32.05 -12.02
C GLY A 147 23.28 -31.55 -10.81
N THR A 148 22.93 -30.27 -10.76
CA THR A 148 22.19 -29.67 -9.61
C THR A 148 20.80 -30.31 -9.45
N CYS A 149 20.08 -30.53 -10.53
CA CYS A 149 18.75 -31.13 -10.54
C CYS A 149 18.69 -32.55 -9.99
N SER A 150 19.70 -33.38 -10.29
CA SER A 150 19.75 -34.76 -9.78
C SER A 150 20.02 -34.82 -8.28
N ALA A 151 20.77 -33.87 -7.72
CA ALA A 151 21.00 -33.78 -6.28
C ALA A 151 19.73 -33.33 -5.54
N MET A 152 18.99 -32.40 -6.15
CA MET A 152 17.70 -31.98 -5.60
C MET A 152 16.65 -33.06 -5.62
N GLU A 153 16.51 -33.84 -6.69
CA GLU A 153 15.58 -34.99 -6.72
C GLU A 153 15.79 -35.93 -5.54
N ALA A 154 17.05 -36.18 -5.16
CA ALA A 154 17.38 -37.03 -4.01
C ALA A 154 17.01 -36.37 -2.67
N ALA A 155 17.24 -35.05 -2.53
CA ALA A 155 16.92 -34.29 -1.33
C ALA A 155 15.42 -34.12 -1.12
N LEU A 156 14.67 -33.88 -2.19
CA LEU A 156 13.24 -33.64 -2.16
C LEU A 156 12.42 -34.93 -2.09
N ALA A 157 12.92 -36.05 -2.62
CA ALA A 157 12.31 -37.37 -2.46
C ALA A 157 12.20 -37.81 -0.99
N ALA A 158 12.95 -37.15 -0.08
CA ALA A 158 12.88 -37.39 1.37
C ALA A 158 11.78 -36.59 2.06
N LYS A 159 11.16 -35.59 1.39
CA LYS A 159 10.09 -34.75 1.95
C LYS A 159 8.75 -35.10 1.26
N PRO A 160 7.70 -35.47 1.98
CA PRO A 160 6.39 -35.66 1.39
C PRO A 160 5.90 -34.33 0.81
N ARG A 161 5.62 -34.30 -0.50
CA ARG A 161 5.09 -33.15 -1.20
C ARG A 161 3.58 -33.22 -1.33
N LYS A 162 2.90 -32.14 -1.05
CA LYS A 162 1.62 -31.85 -1.66
C LYS A 162 1.90 -31.13 -2.98
N ASP A 163 1.81 -31.86 -4.11
CA ASP A 163 1.80 -31.20 -5.39
C ASP A 163 0.56 -30.32 -5.48
N TRP A 164 0.77 -29.02 -5.47
CA TRP A 164 -0.26 -28.09 -5.91
C TRP A 164 -0.42 -28.24 -7.41
N ASN A 165 -1.35 -29.07 -7.76
CA ASN A 165 -1.77 -29.18 -9.12
C ASN A 165 -2.98 -28.26 -9.30
N TYR A 166 -2.88 -27.24 -10.15
CA TYR A 166 -3.99 -26.37 -10.51
C TYR A 166 -5.18 -27.10 -11.12
N THR A 167 -5.03 -28.35 -11.43
CA THR A 167 -6.17 -29.20 -11.78
C THR A 167 -6.99 -29.61 -10.55
N VAL A 168 -6.53 -29.29 -9.34
CA VAL A 168 -7.32 -29.51 -8.13
C VAL A 168 -8.22 -28.29 -7.94
N PRO A 169 -9.54 -28.49 -7.84
CA PRO A 169 -10.46 -27.40 -7.57
C PRO A 169 -10.03 -26.65 -6.32
N TYR A 170 -9.99 -25.32 -6.42
CA TYR A 170 -9.84 -24.44 -5.31
C TYR A 170 -10.85 -24.79 -4.21
N SER A 171 -10.41 -25.27 -3.08
CA SER A 171 -11.25 -25.37 -1.89
C SER A 171 -11.10 -24.07 -1.12
N GLY A 172 -12.18 -23.36 -0.88
CA GLY A 172 -12.18 -22.03 -0.27
C GLY A 172 -11.51 -21.90 1.09
N ASP A 173 -11.14 -23.01 1.70
CA ASP A 173 -10.50 -23.05 3.02
C ASP A 173 -8.96 -22.98 2.97
N ASN A 174 -8.34 -22.98 1.80
CA ASN A 174 -6.87 -22.98 1.63
C ASN A 174 -6.37 -22.04 0.54
N GLY A 175 -7.18 -21.12 0.06
CA GLY A 175 -6.85 -20.44 -1.16
C GLY A 175 -6.80 -18.95 -1.03
N TYR A 176 -5.60 -18.47 -0.91
CA TYR A 176 -5.32 -17.08 -0.99
C TYR A 176 -5.37 -16.52 -2.39
N PHE A 177 -5.23 -17.37 -3.41
CA PHE A 177 -5.43 -16.92 -4.76
C PHE A 177 -6.92 -17.01 -5.07
N ASN A 178 -7.58 -15.88 -4.99
CA ASN A 178 -8.89 -15.77 -5.57
C ASN A 178 -8.74 -15.75 -7.09
N LEU A 179 -8.66 -16.94 -7.66
CA LEU A 179 -8.47 -17.12 -9.11
C LEU A 179 -9.57 -16.46 -9.95
N ALA A 180 -10.68 -16.05 -9.33
CA ALA A 180 -11.79 -15.39 -9.98
C ALA A 180 -11.70 -13.86 -10.02
N ASP A 181 -10.81 -13.23 -9.25
CA ASP A 181 -10.76 -11.77 -9.15
C ASP A 181 -10.50 -11.07 -10.49
N TYR A 182 -9.82 -11.76 -11.41
CA TYR A 182 -9.45 -11.25 -12.72
C TYR A 182 -10.21 -11.88 -13.89
N ASP A 183 -11.30 -12.61 -13.63
CA ASP A 183 -12.07 -13.29 -14.68
C ASP A 183 -12.56 -12.34 -15.76
N TYR A 184 -12.97 -11.14 -15.37
CA TYR A 184 -13.37 -10.06 -16.27
C TYR A 184 -12.30 -9.78 -17.35
N TYR A 185 -11.03 -9.81 -16.99
CA TYR A 185 -9.91 -9.53 -17.90
C TYR A 185 -9.47 -10.78 -18.68
N LEU A 186 -9.48 -11.94 -18.03
CA LEU A 186 -9.14 -13.21 -18.67
C LEU A 186 -10.01 -13.49 -19.89
N VAL A 187 -11.34 -13.35 -19.77
CA VAL A 187 -12.25 -13.55 -20.90
C VAL A 187 -12.06 -12.54 -22.02
N ARG A 188 -11.40 -11.42 -21.75
CA ARG A 188 -11.10 -10.33 -22.68
C ARG A 188 -9.70 -10.42 -23.30
N GLY A 189 -9.02 -11.54 -23.09
CA GLY A 189 -7.76 -11.84 -23.78
C GLY A 189 -6.49 -11.40 -23.04
N PHE A 190 -6.59 -10.96 -21.79
CA PHE A 190 -5.43 -10.80 -20.93
C PHE A 190 -5.01 -12.14 -20.34
N ALA A 191 -3.74 -12.33 -20.07
CA ALA A 191 -3.25 -13.35 -19.16
C ALA A 191 -3.17 -12.76 -17.75
N VAL A 192 -3.33 -13.61 -16.73
CA VAL A 192 -3.21 -13.23 -15.32
C VAL A 192 -2.17 -14.08 -14.64
N VAL A 193 -1.25 -13.44 -13.93
CA VAL A 193 -0.16 -14.07 -13.21
C VAL A 193 -0.24 -13.66 -11.75
N LEU A 194 -0.13 -14.63 -10.86
CA LEU A 194 -0.15 -14.44 -9.41
C LEU A 194 1.13 -15.05 -8.84
N ALA A 195 1.85 -14.33 -7.98
CA ALA A 195 3.03 -14.85 -7.31
C ALA A 195 3.11 -14.32 -5.88
N CYS A 196 3.62 -15.16 -4.98
CA CYS A 196 3.70 -14.83 -3.56
C CYS A 196 5.05 -14.22 -3.15
N GLY A 197 6.04 -14.27 -4.04
CA GLY A 197 7.39 -13.83 -3.72
C GLY A 197 8.24 -14.89 -3.05
N ILE A 198 9.45 -14.48 -2.72
CA ILE A 198 10.46 -15.32 -2.09
C ILE A 198 9.97 -15.79 -0.69
N GLY A 199 10.29 -17.01 -0.32
CA GLY A 199 10.01 -17.55 1.02
C GLY A 199 8.54 -17.85 1.32
N THR A 200 7.62 -17.62 0.39
CA THR A 200 6.18 -17.79 0.62
C THR A 200 5.56 -18.81 -0.32
N TYR A 201 4.56 -19.54 0.16
CA TYR A 201 3.67 -20.40 -0.63
C TYR A 201 4.35 -21.30 -1.68
N GLY A 202 5.33 -22.07 -1.26
CA GLY A 202 6.04 -23.00 -2.14
C GLY A 202 7.12 -22.35 -2.99
N SER A 203 7.41 -21.08 -2.82
CA SER A 203 8.66 -20.47 -3.21
C SER A 203 9.78 -20.96 -2.30
N GLU A 204 11.02 -20.76 -2.68
CA GLU A 204 12.22 -21.04 -1.88
C GLU A 204 12.75 -19.76 -1.26
N GLY A 205 13.75 -19.89 -0.38
CA GLY A 205 14.35 -18.78 0.34
C GLY A 205 13.55 -18.33 1.55
N TYR A 206 13.91 -17.17 2.08
CA TYR A 206 13.24 -16.55 3.20
C TYR A 206 12.28 -15.46 2.75
N GLU A 207 11.15 -15.34 3.41
CA GLU A 207 10.30 -14.16 3.28
C GLU A 207 10.98 -13.00 4.02
N LEU A 208 11.19 -11.89 3.33
CA LEU A 208 12.01 -10.75 3.75
C LEU A 208 11.23 -9.43 3.56
N CYS A 209 10.13 -9.28 4.27
CA CYS A 209 9.16 -8.20 4.13
C CYS A 209 9.79 -6.84 3.79
N GLY A 210 9.46 -6.31 2.63
CA GLY A 210 9.80 -4.97 2.19
C GLY A 210 11.26 -4.77 1.76
N THR A 211 12.09 -5.82 1.74
CA THR A 211 13.49 -5.66 1.32
C THR A 211 13.66 -5.60 -0.19
N ASP A 212 14.81 -5.09 -0.64
CA ASP A 212 15.19 -5.09 -2.05
C ASP A 212 15.32 -6.50 -2.66
N LEU A 213 15.55 -7.53 -1.83
CA LEU A 213 15.57 -8.93 -2.26
C LEU A 213 14.16 -9.44 -2.60
N GLU A 214 13.16 -9.08 -1.81
CA GLU A 214 11.76 -9.35 -2.13
C GLU A 214 11.38 -8.67 -3.44
N ARG A 215 11.66 -7.38 -3.57
CA ARG A 215 11.47 -6.60 -4.79
C ARG A 215 12.11 -7.27 -6.01
N ASP A 216 13.36 -7.70 -5.89
CA ASP A 216 14.10 -8.34 -6.98
C ASP A 216 13.50 -9.72 -7.33
N SER A 217 12.91 -10.44 -6.38
CA SER A 217 12.20 -11.69 -6.64
C SER A 217 11.00 -11.48 -7.55
N HIS A 218 10.20 -10.45 -7.31
CA HIS A 218 9.05 -10.08 -8.15
C HIS A 218 9.48 -9.50 -9.51
N LYS A 219 10.59 -8.75 -9.56
CA LYS A 219 11.22 -8.31 -10.81
C LYS A 219 11.60 -9.51 -11.70
N CYS A 220 12.13 -10.59 -11.13
CA CYS A 220 12.47 -11.81 -11.87
C CYS A 220 11.24 -12.42 -12.58
N VAL A 221 10.05 -12.34 -11.98
CA VAL A 221 8.81 -12.77 -12.63
C VAL A 221 8.50 -11.93 -13.87
N VAL A 222 8.64 -10.60 -13.79
CA VAL A 222 8.47 -9.72 -14.95
C VAL A 222 9.50 -10.05 -16.04
N GLU A 223 10.74 -10.32 -15.69
CA GLU A 223 11.79 -10.72 -16.63
C GLU A 223 11.47 -12.07 -17.32
N TRP A 224 10.88 -13.04 -16.61
CA TRP A 224 10.40 -14.27 -17.22
C TRP A 224 9.28 -14.01 -18.23
N LEU A 225 8.33 -13.16 -17.91
CA LEU A 225 7.23 -12.77 -18.80
C LEU A 225 7.72 -12.05 -20.07
N THR A 226 8.88 -11.42 -20.02
CA THR A 226 9.53 -10.78 -21.19
C THR A 226 10.51 -11.71 -21.94
N GLY A 227 10.76 -12.91 -21.42
CA GLY A 227 11.69 -13.88 -21.98
C GLY A 227 13.15 -13.67 -21.61
N ASP A 228 13.42 -12.77 -20.65
CA ASP A 228 14.79 -12.44 -20.22
C ASP A 228 15.24 -13.27 -18.99
N ARG A 229 14.40 -14.20 -18.47
CA ARG A 229 14.64 -15.04 -17.28
C ARG A 229 14.21 -16.48 -17.50
N VAL A 230 14.84 -17.41 -16.79
CA VAL A 230 14.51 -18.83 -16.79
C VAL A 230 13.42 -19.13 -15.75
N ALA A 231 12.50 -20.02 -16.09
CA ALA A 231 11.61 -20.67 -15.14
C ALA A 231 11.50 -22.15 -15.48
N TYR A 232 11.04 -22.93 -14.51
CA TYR A 232 10.92 -24.39 -14.61
C TYR A 232 9.47 -24.83 -14.35
N THR A 233 9.14 -26.03 -14.87
CA THR A 233 7.81 -26.66 -14.65
C THR A 233 7.63 -27.16 -13.22
N ASP A 234 8.74 -27.45 -12.53
CA ASP A 234 8.80 -27.86 -11.13
C ASP A 234 10.21 -27.61 -10.55
N LYS A 235 10.36 -27.77 -9.25
CA LYS A 235 11.61 -27.50 -8.53
C LYS A 235 12.72 -28.54 -8.75
N THR A 236 12.43 -29.70 -9.35
CA THR A 236 13.33 -30.86 -9.30
C THR A 236 13.90 -31.28 -10.65
N HIS A 237 13.09 -31.20 -11.72
CA HIS A 237 13.47 -31.79 -12.99
C HIS A 237 14.19 -30.82 -13.93
N CYS A 238 14.26 -29.53 -13.57
CA CYS A 238 14.89 -28.45 -14.36
C CYS A 238 14.39 -28.42 -15.83
N ILE A 239 13.10 -28.70 -16.03
CA ILE A 239 12.47 -28.58 -17.35
C ILE A 239 12.08 -27.13 -17.55
N GLU A 240 12.83 -26.42 -18.39
CA GLU A 240 12.56 -25.02 -18.69
C GLU A 240 11.19 -24.82 -19.33
N ILE A 241 10.50 -23.75 -18.91
CA ILE A 241 9.25 -23.29 -19.50
C ILE A 241 9.32 -21.79 -19.79
N LYS A 242 8.82 -21.39 -20.96
CA LYS A 242 8.82 -20.00 -21.41
C LYS A 242 7.40 -19.48 -21.49
N ALA A 243 7.24 -18.18 -21.25
CA ALA A 243 5.98 -17.47 -21.47
C ALA A 243 5.78 -17.14 -22.98
N ASP A 244 5.87 -18.15 -23.83
CA ASP A 244 5.77 -17.96 -25.30
C ASP A 244 4.43 -17.34 -25.74
N TRP A 245 3.42 -17.38 -24.90
CA TRP A 245 2.11 -16.74 -25.08
C TRP A 245 2.13 -15.24 -24.79
N SER A 246 3.11 -14.74 -24.05
CA SER A 246 3.20 -13.33 -23.63
C SER A 246 3.59 -12.41 -24.79
N ASN A 247 3.03 -11.19 -24.81
CA ASN A 247 3.48 -10.11 -25.70
C ASN A 247 4.62 -9.28 -25.08
N GLY A 248 5.04 -9.60 -23.86
CA GLY A 248 6.10 -8.89 -23.12
C GLY A 248 5.65 -7.57 -22.47
N ASN A 249 4.36 -7.23 -22.49
CA ASN A 249 3.81 -6.07 -21.80
C ASN A 249 3.10 -6.52 -20.52
N VAL A 250 3.54 -5.99 -19.38
CA VAL A 250 3.06 -6.35 -18.05
C VAL A 250 2.48 -5.11 -17.36
N ALA A 251 1.34 -5.26 -16.73
CA ALA A 251 0.82 -4.36 -15.71
C ALA A 251 0.89 -5.07 -14.36
N MET A 252 1.33 -4.38 -13.31
CA MET A 252 1.24 -4.91 -11.95
C MET A 252 0.16 -4.17 -11.18
N THR A 253 -0.58 -4.90 -10.33
CA THR A 253 -1.68 -4.36 -9.52
C THR A 253 -1.84 -5.16 -8.24
N GLY A 254 -2.49 -4.60 -7.25
CA GLY A 254 -2.81 -5.25 -5.99
C GLY A 254 -3.17 -4.23 -4.92
N CYS A 255 -3.59 -4.69 -3.75
CA CYS A 255 -4.02 -3.83 -2.65
C CYS A 255 -3.11 -4.03 -1.43
N SER A 256 -2.89 -2.95 -0.66
CA SER A 256 -2.12 -3.00 0.58
C SER A 256 -0.66 -3.42 0.32
N TYR A 257 -0.15 -4.43 0.98
CA TYR A 257 1.14 -5.02 0.66
C TYR A 257 1.20 -5.44 -0.82
N GLY A 258 0.14 -6.06 -1.37
CA GLY A 258 0.05 -6.36 -2.81
C GLY A 258 0.09 -5.09 -3.69
N GLY A 259 -0.28 -3.91 -3.19
CA GLY A 259 -0.15 -2.62 -3.85
C GLY A 259 1.26 -2.01 -3.72
N THR A 260 2.00 -2.40 -2.69
CA THR A 260 3.41 -2.03 -2.47
C THR A 260 4.32 -2.67 -3.52
N LEU A 261 4.17 -3.98 -3.73
CA LEU A 261 5.00 -4.76 -4.65
C LEU A 261 5.03 -4.22 -6.08
N PRO A 262 3.92 -3.76 -6.70
CA PRO A 262 3.96 -3.07 -7.98
C PRO A 262 4.83 -1.81 -7.98
N TYR A 263 4.78 -1.01 -6.91
CA TYR A 263 5.54 0.22 -6.82
C TYR A 263 7.05 -0.05 -6.65
N GLU A 264 7.41 -0.94 -5.74
CA GLU A 264 8.82 -1.29 -5.54
C GLU A 264 9.45 -1.88 -6.81
N VAL A 265 8.73 -2.76 -7.54
CA VAL A 265 9.23 -3.30 -8.80
C VAL A 265 9.37 -2.21 -9.87
N ALA A 266 8.47 -1.21 -9.90
CA ALA A 266 8.59 -0.07 -10.81
C ALA A 266 9.90 0.71 -10.60
N THR A 267 10.39 0.81 -9.35
CA THR A 267 11.66 1.49 -9.04
C THR A 267 12.89 0.77 -9.59
N THR A 268 12.77 -0.50 -9.98
CA THR A 268 13.87 -1.25 -10.62
C THR A 268 14.11 -0.86 -12.08
N GLY A 269 13.10 -0.29 -12.75
CA GLY A 269 13.12 0.00 -14.17
C GLY A 269 13.10 -1.24 -15.05
N VAL A 270 12.53 -2.35 -14.57
CA VAL A 270 12.47 -3.62 -15.29
C VAL A 270 11.79 -3.46 -16.65
N LYS A 271 12.39 -4.06 -17.67
CA LYS A 271 11.86 -4.06 -19.03
C LYS A 271 10.53 -4.82 -19.08
N GLY A 272 9.54 -4.25 -19.78
CA GLY A 272 8.24 -4.88 -19.99
C GLY A 272 7.17 -4.45 -19.01
N LEU A 273 7.50 -3.94 -17.84
CA LEU A 273 6.55 -3.29 -16.95
C LEU A 273 6.10 -1.98 -17.60
N LYS A 274 4.83 -1.87 -17.99
CA LYS A 274 4.26 -0.74 -18.72
C LYS A 274 3.47 0.21 -17.83
N THR A 275 2.84 -0.35 -16.83
CA THR A 275 2.02 0.40 -15.89
C THR A 275 1.88 -0.33 -14.57
N ILE A 276 1.67 0.44 -13.50
CA ILE A 276 1.25 -0.10 -12.20
C ILE A 276 -0.08 0.50 -11.77
N ILE A 277 -0.87 -0.28 -11.03
CA ILE A 277 -2.16 0.15 -10.48
C ILE A 277 -2.19 -0.23 -9.00
N PRO A 278 -1.44 0.48 -8.14
CA PRO A 278 -1.41 0.22 -6.70
C PRO A 278 -2.67 0.78 -6.02
N PHE A 279 -3.35 -0.07 -5.25
CA PHE A 279 -4.40 0.35 -4.31
C PHE A 279 -3.81 0.37 -2.91
N ALA A 280 -3.88 1.51 -2.24
CA ALA A 280 -3.40 1.65 -0.86
C ALA A 280 -2.03 0.98 -0.65
N GLY A 281 -1.09 1.19 -1.58
CA GLY A 281 0.25 0.60 -1.51
C GLY A 281 1.19 1.43 -0.66
N ILE A 282 2.18 0.77 -0.07
CA ILE A 282 3.22 1.39 0.76
C ILE A 282 4.37 1.87 -0.13
N ALA A 283 4.82 3.10 0.05
CA ALA A 283 6.00 3.66 -0.62
C ALA A 283 7.24 3.65 0.29
N SER A 284 7.01 3.67 1.59
CA SER A 284 8.03 3.60 2.62
C SER A 284 7.50 2.78 3.79
N TRP A 285 8.16 1.69 4.12
CA TRP A 285 7.80 0.87 5.28
C TRP A 285 8.08 1.59 6.60
N TYR A 286 9.07 2.49 6.61
CA TYR A 286 9.26 3.38 7.75
C TYR A 286 8.00 4.21 7.99
N ASP A 287 7.49 4.91 6.96
CA ASP A 287 6.27 5.72 7.07
C ASP A 287 4.99 4.92 7.25
N TYR A 288 5.06 3.59 7.16
CA TYR A 288 3.96 2.70 7.50
C TYR A 288 3.97 2.30 8.97
N THR A 289 5.14 2.10 9.56
CA THR A 289 5.31 1.69 10.96
C THR A 289 5.61 2.85 11.89
N ASN A 290 6.36 3.83 11.39
CA ASN A 290 6.72 5.06 12.07
C ASN A 290 6.31 6.25 11.20
N SER A 291 6.37 7.45 11.69
CA SER A 291 6.27 8.66 10.88
C SER A 291 6.83 9.84 11.65
N GLN A 292 7.64 10.67 10.97
CA GLN A 292 8.19 11.90 11.53
C GLN A 292 8.84 11.71 12.91
N GLY A 293 9.65 10.66 13.04
CA GLY A 293 10.42 10.36 14.25
C GLY A 293 9.63 9.72 15.38
N VAL A 294 8.40 9.26 15.13
CA VAL A 294 7.60 8.56 16.14
C VAL A 294 7.09 7.21 15.65
N PRO A 295 7.04 6.20 16.53
CA PRO A 295 6.39 4.94 16.20
C PRO A 295 4.88 5.13 16.21
N ILE A 296 4.23 4.96 15.08
CA ILE A 296 2.77 5.05 14.96
C ILE A 296 2.08 3.70 15.15
N ARG A 297 2.86 2.62 15.16
CA ARG A 297 2.42 1.23 15.43
C ARG A 297 3.19 0.66 16.61
N PHE A 298 2.85 1.08 17.81
CA PHE A 298 3.61 0.84 19.06
C PHE A 298 3.73 -0.60 19.53
N ASP A 299 2.92 -1.50 19.02
CA ASP A 299 2.77 -2.86 19.54
C ASP A 299 3.43 -3.91 18.66
N VAL A 300 3.97 -3.50 17.51
CA VAL A 300 4.45 -4.46 16.54
C VAL A 300 5.73 -3.99 15.85
N ASN A 301 6.72 -4.85 15.91
CA ASN A 301 7.82 -4.85 14.98
C ASN A 301 7.28 -5.43 13.67
N PHE A 302 6.89 -4.57 12.73
CA PHE A 302 5.98 -4.99 11.66
C PHE A 302 6.64 -5.85 10.60
N ALA A 303 7.91 -5.58 10.26
CA ALA A 303 8.58 -6.31 9.19
C ALA A 303 8.88 -7.77 9.58
N ASP A 304 9.41 -8.01 10.78
CA ASP A 304 9.67 -9.36 11.27
C ASP A 304 8.38 -10.16 11.52
N MET A 305 7.36 -9.51 12.06
CA MET A 305 6.07 -10.13 12.27
C MET A 305 5.40 -10.53 10.94
N LEU A 306 5.37 -9.65 9.95
CA LEU A 306 4.79 -9.96 8.63
C LEU A 306 5.58 -11.05 7.91
N SER A 307 6.91 -11.01 7.98
CA SER A 307 7.75 -12.06 7.41
C SER A 307 7.43 -13.41 8.03
N ALA A 308 7.39 -13.52 9.36
CA ALA A 308 7.03 -14.73 10.05
C ALA A 308 5.60 -15.20 9.74
N TYR A 309 4.66 -14.27 9.61
CA TYR A 309 3.28 -14.55 9.27
C TYR A 309 3.13 -15.12 7.86
N ASN A 310 3.81 -14.54 6.88
CA ASN A 310 3.71 -14.94 5.48
C ASN A 310 4.55 -16.18 5.16
N CYS A 311 5.63 -16.36 5.86
CA CYS A 311 6.48 -17.55 5.76
C CYS A 311 5.79 -18.89 6.13
N GLY A 312 4.59 -18.89 6.59
CA GLY A 312 3.68 -19.95 7.07
C GLY A 312 3.97 -21.42 6.79
N GLY A 313 4.96 -21.74 5.97
CA GLY A 313 5.40 -23.10 5.67
C GLY A 313 5.80 -23.94 6.88
N THR A 314 6.14 -23.30 7.99
CA THR A 314 6.35 -24.00 9.27
C THR A 314 5.10 -24.67 9.79
N PHE A 315 3.94 -24.11 9.49
CA PHE A 315 2.67 -24.53 10.09
C PHE A 315 1.87 -25.43 9.16
N LEU A 316 2.23 -25.48 7.90
CA LEU A 316 1.61 -26.32 6.90
C LEU A 316 2.65 -27.31 6.36
N ASP A 317 2.27 -28.57 6.23
CA ASP A 317 3.09 -29.63 5.65
C ASP A 317 3.17 -29.45 4.12
N ASN A 318 3.98 -28.48 3.69
CA ASN A 318 4.14 -28.07 2.31
C ASN A 318 5.58 -28.24 1.81
N ASP A 319 5.83 -27.87 0.55
CA ASP A 319 7.10 -28.03 -0.15
C ASP A 319 7.98 -26.78 -0.14
N TRP A 320 7.80 -25.90 0.78
CA TRP A 320 8.58 -24.68 0.96
C TRP A 320 9.74 -24.80 1.90
N THR A 321 10.58 -23.79 1.91
CA THR A 321 11.67 -23.68 2.88
C THR A 321 11.09 -23.67 4.29
N VAL A 322 11.53 -24.65 5.09
CA VAL A 322 11.14 -24.68 6.49
C VAL A 322 12.00 -23.65 7.23
N PRO A 323 11.40 -22.67 7.92
CA PRO A 323 12.14 -21.75 8.76
C PRO A 323 13.07 -22.51 9.71
N ASN A 324 14.28 -22.06 9.76
CA ASN A 324 15.35 -22.65 10.55
C ASN A 324 15.93 -21.62 11.52
N GLU A 325 17.00 -22.00 12.24
CA GLU A 325 17.67 -21.11 13.20
C GLU A 325 18.23 -19.83 12.55
N ASP A 326 18.67 -19.91 11.30
CA ASP A 326 19.17 -18.73 10.55
C ASP A 326 18.03 -17.73 10.28
N TYR A 327 16.86 -18.22 9.86
CA TYR A 327 15.70 -17.36 9.67
C TYR A 327 15.20 -16.76 10.98
N GLY A 328 15.19 -17.56 12.05
CA GLY A 328 14.87 -17.06 13.38
C GLY A 328 15.84 -15.99 13.87
N SER A 329 17.13 -16.12 13.54
CA SER A 329 18.14 -15.09 13.84
C SER A 329 17.92 -13.81 13.05
N TRP A 330 17.55 -13.92 11.79
CA TRP A 330 17.18 -12.75 10.97
C TRP A 330 15.95 -12.03 11.54
N LEU A 331 14.88 -12.76 11.87
CA LEU A 331 13.66 -12.19 12.46
C LEU A 331 13.96 -11.42 13.75
N TRP A 332 14.78 -12.02 14.62
CA TRP A 332 15.18 -11.36 15.87
C TRP A 332 16.00 -10.10 15.61
N GLN A 333 16.95 -10.16 14.68
CA GLN A 333 17.83 -9.03 14.37
C GLN A 333 17.06 -7.87 13.76
N ILE A 334 16.16 -8.13 12.80
CA ILE A 334 15.38 -7.06 12.18
C ILE A 334 14.40 -6.43 13.19
N ALA A 335 13.87 -7.22 14.13
CA ALA A 335 13.05 -6.69 15.21
C ALA A 335 13.82 -5.70 16.11
N GLN A 336 15.13 -5.92 16.31
CA GLN A 336 15.96 -4.99 17.06
C GLN A 336 16.32 -3.76 16.23
N ASP A 337 16.64 -3.95 14.95
CA ASP A 337 17.17 -2.90 14.08
C ASP A 337 16.09 -1.92 13.58
N GLN A 338 14.81 -2.28 13.68
CA GLN A 338 13.69 -1.40 13.35
C GLN A 338 13.54 -0.19 14.28
N ASP A 339 14.13 -0.27 15.48
CA ASP A 339 14.03 0.78 16.51
C ASP A 339 12.60 1.23 16.81
N ALA A 340 11.73 0.28 17.10
CA ALA A 340 10.30 0.53 17.35
C ALA A 340 10.03 1.32 18.67
N THR A 341 11.09 1.64 19.45
CA THR A 341 10.93 2.28 20.75
C THR A 341 10.89 3.80 20.65
N ASN A 342 11.79 4.41 19.89
CA ASN A 342 11.90 5.86 19.73
C ASN A 342 11.43 6.36 18.35
N GLY A 343 11.33 5.49 17.36
CA GLY A 343 10.79 5.81 16.04
C GLY A 343 11.74 6.55 15.12
N ASP A 344 13.03 6.68 15.47
CA ASP A 344 14.03 7.28 14.60
C ASP A 344 14.23 6.46 13.32
N TYR A 345 14.67 7.11 12.25
CA TYR A 345 14.94 6.47 10.97
C TYR A 345 16.25 5.67 11.02
N ALA A 346 16.14 4.40 11.37
CA ALA A 346 17.27 3.49 11.44
C ALA A 346 17.79 3.08 10.04
N PRO A 347 19.08 2.72 9.90
CA PRO A 347 19.67 2.34 8.61
C PRO A 347 18.97 1.18 7.89
N ILE A 348 18.33 0.28 8.64
CA ILE A 348 17.59 -0.86 8.07
C ILE A 348 16.45 -0.42 7.15
N TRP A 349 15.84 0.73 7.43
CA TRP A 349 14.73 1.25 6.64
C TRP A 349 15.11 1.67 5.22
N ALA A 350 16.41 1.92 4.95
CA ALA A 350 16.86 2.36 3.62
C ALA A 350 16.57 1.34 2.51
N SER A 351 16.52 0.04 2.81
CA SER A 351 16.20 -1.00 1.82
C SER A 351 14.69 -1.14 1.55
N SER A 352 13.86 -0.63 2.45
CA SER A 352 12.41 -0.71 2.41
C SER A 352 11.71 0.65 2.31
N ASP A 353 12.46 1.70 1.99
CA ASP A 353 11.99 3.02 1.62
C ASP A 353 12.23 3.30 0.14
N TYR A 354 11.21 3.05 -0.68
CA TYR A 354 11.30 3.19 -2.14
C TYR A 354 11.00 4.62 -2.62
N SER A 355 10.65 5.54 -1.72
CA SER A 355 10.24 6.91 -2.06
C SER A 355 11.33 7.72 -2.75
N GLY A 356 12.59 7.38 -2.49
CA GLY A 356 13.78 7.95 -3.11
C GLY A 356 14.20 7.31 -4.44
N ASP A 357 13.71 6.13 -4.79
CA ASP A 357 14.19 5.29 -5.89
C ASP A 357 13.52 5.59 -7.24
N TYR A 358 13.37 6.85 -7.59
CA TYR A 358 12.61 7.24 -8.79
C TYR A 358 13.40 7.24 -10.11
N GLU A 359 14.72 7.24 -10.08
CA GLU A 359 15.57 7.46 -11.27
C GLU A 359 15.39 6.42 -12.36
N LYS A 360 15.02 5.18 -11.99
CA LYS A 360 14.85 4.06 -12.90
C LYS A 360 13.40 3.86 -13.34
N ILE A 361 12.43 4.52 -12.72
CA ILE A 361 11.01 4.36 -13.07
C ILE A 361 10.81 4.67 -14.57
N ASN A 362 10.27 3.70 -15.30
CA ASN A 362 10.07 3.79 -16.75
C ASN A 362 8.67 3.32 -17.21
N CYS A 363 7.72 3.25 -16.30
CA CYS A 363 6.32 2.87 -16.55
C CYS A 363 5.37 3.99 -16.13
N SER A 364 4.09 3.86 -16.48
CA SER A 364 3.03 4.74 -15.98
C SER A 364 2.44 4.23 -14.67
N ALA A 365 1.64 5.06 -13.97
CA ALA A 365 0.91 4.65 -12.78
C ALA A 365 -0.53 5.17 -12.76
N LEU A 366 -1.43 4.35 -12.21
CA LEU A 366 -2.78 4.75 -11.79
C LEU A 366 -2.89 4.45 -10.30
N VAL A 367 -2.50 5.42 -9.46
CA VAL A 367 -2.48 5.29 -8.00
C VAL A 367 -3.89 5.47 -7.44
N VAL A 368 -4.32 4.57 -6.58
CA VAL A 368 -5.65 4.60 -5.95
C VAL A 368 -5.50 4.61 -4.44
N GLN A 369 -6.15 5.58 -3.76
CA GLN A 369 -6.02 5.73 -2.32
C GLN A 369 -7.32 6.16 -1.66
N GLY A 370 -7.67 5.54 -0.52
CA GLY A 370 -8.75 5.97 0.34
C GLY A 370 -8.36 7.18 1.19
N LEU A 371 -9.23 8.21 1.22
CA LEU A 371 -9.03 9.40 2.07
C LEU A 371 -9.29 9.11 3.56
N ASN A 372 -9.97 8.03 3.86
CA ASN A 372 -10.20 7.52 5.22
C ASN A 372 -9.41 6.23 5.48
N ASP A 373 -8.36 5.98 4.70
CA ASP A 373 -7.45 4.88 4.95
C ASP A 373 -6.45 5.28 6.05
N PHE A 374 -6.68 4.77 7.25
CA PHE A 374 -5.77 4.94 8.39
C PHE A 374 -4.90 3.69 8.62
N ASN A 375 -5.00 2.68 7.75
CA ASN A 375 -4.07 1.56 7.71
C ASN A 375 -2.85 1.91 6.84
N VAL A 376 -3.02 2.05 5.53
CA VAL A 376 -1.99 2.59 4.65
C VAL A 376 -2.35 4.04 4.36
N THR A 377 -1.66 4.95 5.02
CA THR A 377 -2.06 6.37 5.03
C THR A 377 -1.86 7.05 3.67
N THR A 378 -2.54 8.15 3.46
CA THR A 378 -2.46 8.95 2.22
C THR A 378 -1.04 9.50 1.94
N LYS A 379 -0.14 9.54 2.93
CA LYS A 379 1.27 9.89 2.73
C LYS A 379 1.94 8.95 1.74
N GLN A 380 1.61 7.67 1.77
CA GLN A 380 2.18 6.67 0.87
C GLN A 380 1.87 6.97 -0.61
N ALA A 381 0.62 7.27 -0.93
CA ALA A 381 0.23 7.68 -2.28
C ALA A 381 0.89 9.00 -2.71
N ASP A 382 1.04 9.94 -1.80
CA ASP A 382 1.74 11.21 -2.06
C ASP A 382 3.22 10.99 -2.39
N LEU A 383 3.92 10.13 -1.66
CA LEU A 383 5.31 9.76 -1.94
C LEU A 383 5.43 9.12 -3.33
N MET A 384 4.53 8.19 -3.69
CA MET A 384 4.50 7.60 -5.03
C MET A 384 4.32 8.66 -6.12
N MET A 385 3.34 9.55 -5.96
CA MET A 385 3.08 10.61 -6.93
C MET A 385 4.27 11.55 -7.10
N GLN A 386 4.99 11.86 -6.02
CA GLN A 386 6.21 12.66 -6.08
C GLN A 386 7.33 11.92 -6.82
N ALA A 387 7.52 10.62 -6.58
CA ALA A 387 8.52 9.79 -7.26
C ALA A 387 8.27 9.76 -8.78
N PHE A 388 7.03 9.51 -9.21
CA PHE A 388 6.65 9.54 -10.63
C PHE A 388 6.83 10.92 -11.26
N ALA A 389 6.50 12.00 -10.53
CA ALA A 389 6.74 13.36 -10.99
C ALA A 389 8.24 13.68 -11.16
N LYS A 390 9.09 13.26 -10.20
CA LYS A 390 10.55 13.38 -10.28
C LYS A 390 11.13 12.57 -11.44
N ALA A 391 10.59 11.38 -11.68
CA ALA A 391 10.96 10.52 -12.81
C ALA A 391 10.50 11.07 -14.16
N GLY A 392 9.56 12.00 -14.17
CA GLY A 392 8.95 12.54 -15.39
C GLY A 392 8.03 11.53 -16.11
N MET A 393 7.53 10.55 -15.37
CA MET A 393 6.66 9.50 -15.88
C MET A 393 5.18 9.81 -15.65
N PRO A 394 4.28 9.38 -16.57
CA PRO A 394 2.86 9.61 -16.42
C PRO A 394 2.30 8.93 -15.17
N ALA A 395 1.63 9.69 -14.31
CA ALA A 395 0.90 9.13 -13.18
C ALA A 395 -0.46 9.83 -13.02
N LYS A 396 -1.45 9.06 -12.60
CA LYS A 396 -2.80 9.52 -12.26
C LYS A 396 -3.12 9.09 -10.83
N LEU A 397 -3.88 9.93 -10.12
CA LEU A 397 -4.29 9.66 -8.74
C LEU A 397 -5.81 9.66 -8.64
N VAL A 398 -6.37 8.60 -8.09
CA VAL A 398 -7.79 8.51 -7.73
C VAL A 398 -7.90 8.46 -6.22
N LEU A 399 -8.55 9.46 -5.63
CA LEU A 399 -8.83 9.53 -4.20
C LEU A 399 -10.31 9.29 -3.96
N HIS A 400 -10.65 8.34 -3.10
CA HIS A 400 -12.02 7.98 -2.77
C HIS A 400 -12.30 8.10 -1.26
N GLN A 401 -13.59 8.13 -0.89
CA GLN A 401 -14.03 8.35 0.49
C GLN A 401 -14.12 7.07 1.33
N ASP A 402 -13.62 5.94 0.84
CA ASP A 402 -13.50 4.72 1.64
C ASP A 402 -12.20 4.69 2.45
N GLY A 403 -12.07 3.67 3.29
CA GLY A 403 -10.83 3.31 3.98
C GLY A 403 -9.91 2.45 3.10
N HIS A 404 -9.39 1.38 3.70
CA HIS A 404 -8.42 0.45 3.11
C HIS A 404 -9.09 -0.55 2.16
N ASN A 405 -9.43 -0.12 0.94
CA ASN A 405 -10.19 -0.94 -0.02
C ASN A 405 -9.81 -0.68 -1.48
N THR A 406 -10.14 -1.65 -2.34
CA THR A 406 -10.13 -1.50 -3.80
C THR A 406 -11.37 -0.74 -4.30
N LEU A 407 -11.40 -0.45 -5.60
CA LEU A 407 -12.55 0.21 -6.24
C LEU A 407 -13.47 -0.77 -7.00
N ASP A 408 -13.31 -2.08 -6.79
CA ASP A 408 -14.12 -3.07 -7.48
C ASP A 408 -15.61 -2.85 -7.23
N GLY A 409 -16.38 -2.86 -8.32
CA GLY A 409 -17.82 -2.58 -8.28
C GLY A 409 -18.21 -1.12 -8.05
N LYS A 410 -17.27 -0.17 -7.94
CA LYS A 410 -17.55 1.23 -7.64
C LYS A 410 -17.46 2.13 -8.88
N MET A 411 -18.13 3.27 -8.80
CA MET A 411 -18.13 4.27 -9.88
C MET A 411 -17.06 5.32 -9.64
N VAL A 412 -16.25 5.59 -10.66
CA VAL A 412 -15.26 6.68 -10.67
C VAL A 412 -15.58 7.61 -11.83
N ASN A 413 -15.78 8.89 -11.59
CA ASN A 413 -16.16 9.87 -12.62
C ASN A 413 -17.39 9.45 -13.47
N GLY A 414 -18.28 8.64 -12.90
CA GLY A 414 -19.47 8.17 -13.60
C GLY A 414 -19.26 6.91 -14.45
N GLU A 415 -18.09 6.30 -14.42
CA GLU A 415 -17.74 5.05 -15.09
C GLU A 415 -17.46 3.95 -14.06
N LEU A 416 -17.78 2.70 -14.38
CA LEU A 416 -17.48 1.56 -13.54
C LEU A 416 -15.96 1.34 -13.48
N TRP A 417 -15.41 1.05 -12.29
CA TRP A 417 -13.99 0.88 -12.11
C TRP A 417 -13.36 -0.16 -13.07
N GLN A 418 -14.02 -1.30 -13.25
CA GLN A 418 -13.53 -2.36 -14.14
C GLN A 418 -13.46 -1.92 -15.61
N GLU A 419 -14.39 -1.07 -16.06
CA GLU A 419 -14.36 -0.48 -17.42
C GLU A 419 -13.20 0.53 -17.53
N LEU A 420 -13.03 1.39 -16.53
CA LEU A 420 -11.92 2.35 -16.48
C LEU A 420 -10.57 1.63 -16.45
N MET A 421 -10.42 0.61 -15.60
CA MET A 421 -9.22 -0.21 -15.55
C MET A 421 -8.98 -0.97 -16.87
N ASN A 422 -10.03 -1.50 -17.51
CA ASN A 422 -9.92 -2.13 -18.83
C ASN A 422 -9.42 -1.13 -19.89
N LYS A 423 -9.94 0.11 -19.93
CA LYS A 423 -9.43 1.16 -20.82
C LYS A 423 -7.97 1.45 -20.57
N TRP A 424 -7.58 1.58 -19.30
CA TRP A 424 -6.20 1.81 -18.89
C TRP A 424 -5.27 0.70 -19.36
N LEU A 425 -5.62 -0.57 -19.07
CA LEU A 425 -4.85 -1.74 -19.48
C LEU A 425 -4.83 -1.92 -21.00
N SER A 426 -5.95 -1.69 -21.69
CA SER A 426 -6.02 -1.75 -23.15
C SER A 426 -5.08 -0.76 -23.82
N HIS A 427 -4.99 0.46 -23.26
CA HIS A 427 -4.06 1.49 -23.75
C HIS A 427 -2.59 1.09 -23.53
N TRP A 428 -2.22 0.83 -22.29
CA TRP A 428 -0.80 0.62 -21.94
C TRP A 428 -0.24 -0.72 -22.39
N LEU A 429 -1.07 -1.77 -22.47
CA LEU A 429 -0.60 -3.12 -22.75
C LEU A 429 -0.83 -3.57 -24.21
N TYR A 430 -1.91 -3.09 -24.83
CA TYR A 430 -2.24 -3.41 -26.23
C TYR A 430 -2.12 -2.22 -27.19
N GLY A 431 -1.83 -1.01 -26.68
CA GLY A 431 -1.67 0.20 -27.49
C GLY A 431 -2.98 0.71 -28.09
N VAL A 432 -4.11 0.42 -27.44
CA VAL A 432 -5.42 0.93 -27.88
C VAL A 432 -5.43 2.46 -27.71
N ASP A 433 -5.69 3.18 -28.80
CA ASP A 433 -5.85 4.63 -28.80
C ASP A 433 -7.28 4.98 -28.35
N ASN A 434 -7.45 5.12 -27.02
CA ASN A 434 -8.73 5.40 -26.39
C ASN A 434 -8.76 6.71 -25.60
N GLY A 435 -7.64 7.43 -25.55
CA GLY A 435 -7.52 8.73 -24.88
C GLY A 435 -7.48 8.67 -23.36
N ILE A 436 -7.38 7.50 -22.74
CA ILE A 436 -7.39 7.36 -21.27
C ILE A 436 -6.19 8.06 -20.62
N GLU A 437 -5.07 8.21 -21.32
CA GLU A 437 -3.89 8.94 -20.87
C GLU A 437 -4.19 10.44 -20.61
N ASN A 438 -5.28 10.96 -21.21
CA ASN A 438 -5.74 12.33 -21.02
C ASN A 438 -6.74 12.51 -19.86
N MET A 439 -7.03 11.44 -19.10
CA MET A 439 -7.82 11.57 -17.88
C MET A 439 -7.18 12.60 -16.93
N PRO A 440 -7.95 13.24 -16.01
CA PRO A 440 -7.40 14.21 -15.06
C PRO A 440 -6.19 13.64 -14.31
N ALA A 441 -5.22 14.51 -13.99
CA ALA A 441 -4.06 14.07 -13.18
C ALA A 441 -4.50 13.57 -11.81
N VAL A 442 -5.54 14.20 -11.24
CA VAL A 442 -6.13 13.80 -9.97
C VAL A 442 -7.65 13.82 -10.07
N SER A 443 -8.27 12.72 -9.65
CA SER A 443 -9.71 12.59 -9.46
C SER A 443 -10.02 12.41 -7.99
N VAL A 444 -10.79 13.31 -7.39
CA VAL A 444 -11.10 13.32 -5.95
C VAL A 444 -12.58 13.14 -5.74
N GLN A 445 -12.97 12.14 -4.99
CA GLN A 445 -14.36 12.00 -4.54
C GLN A 445 -14.68 13.02 -3.44
N SER A 446 -15.73 13.80 -3.63
CA SER A 446 -16.20 14.82 -2.70
C SER A 446 -16.69 14.20 -1.40
N ASN A 447 -16.25 14.76 -0.27
CA ASN A 447 -16.75 14.42 1.06
C ASN A 447 -18.20 14.89 1.31
N LEU A 448 -18.72 15.78 0.46
CA LEU A 448 -20.06 16.34 0.63
C LEU A 448 -21.16 15.46 0.03
N ASP A 449 -20.94 14.97 -1.20
CA ASP A 449 -22.00 14.30 -1.99
C ASP A 449 -21.50 13.08 -2.80
N GLY A 450 -20.22 12.70 -2.66
CA GLY A 450 -19.63 11.57 -3.38
C GLY A 450 -19.38 11.79 -4.87
N SER A 451 -19.66 12.97 -5.42
CA SER A 451 -19.29 13.31 -6.78
C SER A 451 -17.77 13.46 -6.93
N TYR A 452 -17.25 13.34 -8.14
CA TYR A 452 -15.82 13.49 -8.39
C TYR A 452 -15.49 14.89 -8.90
N ALA A 453 -14.45 15.49 -8.31
CA ALA A 453 -13.78 16.69 -8.80
C ALA A 453 -12.46 16.32 -9.46
N SER A 454 -12.05 17.08 -10.47
CA SER A 454 -10.83 16.85 -11.24
C SER A 454 -9.85 17.99 -11.06
N TYR A 455 -8.56 17.65 -10.92
CA TYR A 455 -7.48 18.62 -10.77
C TYR A 455 -6.32 18.26 -11.71
N ASP A 456 -5.57 19.28 -12.13
CA ASP A 456 -4.43 19.13 -13.05
C ASP A 456 -3.15 18.69 -12.34
N ALA A 457 -3.12 18.79 -11.01
CA ALA A 457 -1.99 18.37 -10.19
C ALA A 457 -2.45 18.00 -8.79
N TRP A 458 -1.66 17.15 -8.11
CA TRP A 458 -1.85 16.79 -6.71
C TRP A 458 -1.21 17.79 -5.74
N ARG A 459 -0.08 18.38 -6.13
CA ARG A 459 0.68 19.37 -5.34
C ARG A 459 0.82 20.70 -6.10
N GLY A 460 1.28 21.73 -5.39
CA GLY A 460 1.51 23.05 -5.97
C GLY A 460 0.33 23.99 -5.85
N PHE A 461 -0.68 23.65 -5.06
CA PHE A 461 -1.76 24.56 -4.71
C PHE A 461 -1.24 25.71 -3.84
N ALA A 462 -1.91 26.85 -3.93
CA ALA A 462 -1.56 28.01 -3.12
C ALA A 462 -1.81 27.68 -1.63
N SER A 463 -0.77 27.81 -0.81
CA SER A 463 -0.91 27.68 0.62
C SER A 463 -1.53 28.93 1.23
N ARG A 464 -2.49 28.76 2.12
CA ARG A 464 -3.13 29.81 2.87
C ARG A 464 -2.82 29.64 4.36
N GLU A 465 -2.23 30.66 4.95
CA GLU A 465 -2.02 30.70 6.37
C GLU A 465 -3.34 30.99 7.09
N MET A 466 -3.62 30.22 8.13
CA MET A 466 -4.77 30.36 8.99
C MET A 466 -4.30 30.89 10.33
N PRO A 467 -4.67 32.11 10.71
CA PRO A 467 -4.30 32.67 12.01
C PRO A 467 -4.96 31.85 13.13
N SER A 468 -4.19 31.55 14.15
CA SER A 468 -4.70 30.95 15.38
C SER A 468 -5.55 31.96 16.15
N LEU A 469 -6.68 31.53 16.65
CA LEU A 469 -7.58 32.31 17.51
C LEU A 469 -7.34 32.02 19.02
N ALA A 470 -6.10 31.76 19.39
CA ALA A 470 -5.76 31.49 20.79
C ALA A 470 -5.98 32.71 21.68
N ALA A 471 -6.69 32.52 22.77
CA ALA A 471 -7.00 33.58 23.74
C ALA A 471 -5.85 33.83 24.75
N THR A 472 -4.90 32.91 24.85
CA THR A 472 -3.79 32.93 25.84
C THR A 472 -2.44 32.94 25.13
N LEU A 473 -1.38 33.35 25.81
CA LEU A 473 0.00 33.34 25.28
C LEU A 473 0.59 31.94 25.19
N THR A 474 0.19 31.06 26.08
CA THR A 474 0.63 29.66 26.10
C THR A 474 -0.52 28.74 26.48
N THR A 475 -0.46 27.50 26.00
CA THR A 475 -1.37 26.40 26.38
C THR A 475 -0.54 25.26 26.98
N ALA A 476 -0.88 24.84 28.20
CA ALA A 476 -0.29 23.66 28.80
C ALA A 476 -1.15 22.45 28.46
N VAL A 477 -0.53 21.40 27.91
CA VAL A 477 -1.12 20.11 27.67
C VAL A 477 -0.57 19.11 28.66
N ASN A 478 -1.43 18.41 29.38
CA ASN A 478 -1.05 17.39 30.34
C ASN A 478 -1.86 16.13 30.16
N THR A 479 -1.24 15.11 29.62
CA THR A 479 -1.85 13.80 29.43
C THR A 479 -1.57 12.81 30.58
N GLU A 480 -0.85 13.27 31.64
CA GLU A 480 -0.70 12.50 32.88
C GLU A 480 -2.08 12.25 33.49
N GLY A 481 -2.53 11.05 33.54
CA GLY A 481 -3.87 10.70 34.02
C GLY A 481 -4.83 10.32 32.90
N LEU A 482 -4.51 10.57 31.63
CA LEU A 482 -5.33 10.07 30.52
C LEU A 482 -5.38 8.54 30.52
N ALA A 483 -4.29 7.88 30.85
CA ALA A 483 -4.23 6.43 31.02
C ALA A 483 -5.13 5.94 32.17
N ALA A 484 -5.16 6.65 33.30
CA ALA A 484 -6.05 6.34 34.41
C ALA A 484 -7.53 6.52 34.01
N TYR A 485 -7.82 7.63 33.33
CA TYR A 485 -9.15 7.91 32.80
C TYR A 485 -9.63 6.84 31.79
N ALA A 486 -8.77 6.41 30.88
CA ALA A 486 -9.05 5.33 29.98
C ALA A 486 -9.25 3.98 30.71
N THR A 487 -8.49 3.71 31.78
CA THR A 487 -8.65 2.52 32.62
C THR A 487 -9.99 2.59 33.38
N ASP A 488 -10.35 3.72 33.96
CA ASP A 488 -11.62 3.92 34.65
C ASP A 488 -12.80 3.74 33.68
N PHE A 489 -12.66 4.19 32.44
CA PHE A 489 -13.61 3.96 31.36
C PHE A 489 -13.83 2.47 31.09
N LEU A 490 -12.74 1.72 30.89
CA LEU A 490 -12.80 0.27 30.64
C LEU A 490 -13.41 -0.51 31.80
N ASN A 491 -13.22 -0.03 33.01
CA ASN A 491 -13.84 -0.60 34.22
C ASN A 491 -15.33 -0.17 34.37
N GLY A 492 -15.84 0.69 33.48
CA GLY A 492 -17.20 1.23 33.55
C GLY A 492 -17.41 2.26 34.66
N GLU A 493 -16.34 2.88 35.14
CA GLU A 493 -16.35 3.89 36.21
C GLU A 493 -16.61 5.31 35.68
N THR A 494 -16.58 5.52 34.33
CA THR A 494 -16.90 6.77 33.64
C THR A 494 -18.17 6.61 32.80
N PRO A 495 -19.37 6.71 33.38
CA PRO A 495 -20.64 6.44 32.69
C PRO A 495 -20.87 7.31 31.46
N GLU A 496 -20.33 8.53 31.42
CA GLU A 496 -20.44 9.47 30.30
C GLU A 496 -19.74 8.99 29.02
N LEU A 497 -18.74 8.15 29.16
CA LEU A 497 -18.01 7.56 28.03
C LEU A 497 -18.45 6.12 27.73
N ALA A 498 -19.34 5.57 28.56
CA ALA A 498 -19.78 4.19 28.41
C ALA A 498 -20.44 3.97 27.03
N GLY A 499 -19.89 3.08 26.24
CA GLY A 499 -20.38 2.74 24.90
C GLY A 499 -19.79 3.55 23.76
N LEU A 500 -18.93 4.55 24.02
CA LEU A 500 -18.17 5.23 22.97
C LEU A 500 -17.03 4.31 22.54
N LYS A 501 -16.74 4.27 21.23
CA LYS A 501 -15.66 3.49 20.62
C LYS A 501 -14.94 4.29 19.56
N GLY A 502 -13.68 3.94 19.29
CA GLY A 502 -12.90 4.49 18.21
C GLY A 502 -12.95 6.04 18.17
N GLN A 503 -13.39 6.59 17.06
CA GLN A 503 -13.43 8.04 16.85
C GLN A 503 -14.26 8.80 17.90
N GLU A 504 -15.40 8.24 18.35
CA GLU A 504 -16.27 8.91 19.33
C GLU A 504 -15.57 9.05 20.69
N LEU A 505 -14.88 8.00 21.14
CA LEU A 505 -14.09 8.04 22.36
C LEU A 505 -12.93 9.04 22.23
N TYR A 506 -12.22 9.01 21.08
CA TYR A 506 -11.15 9.93 20.80
C TYR A 506 -11.60 11.38 20.87
N TYR A 507 -12.72 11.73 20.24
CA TYR A 507 -13.25 13.10 20.27
C TYR A 507 -13.69 13.54 21.68
N ALA A 508 -14.19 12.64 22.48
CA ALA A 508 -14.57 12.94 23.87
C ALA A 508 -13.35 13.29 24.77
N THR A 509 -12.15 12.91 24.36
CA THR A 509 -10.89 13.19 25.07
C THR A 509 -10.12 14.40 24.52
N LEU A 510 -10.57 15.04 23.44
CA LEU A 510 -9.93 16.19 22.81
C LEU A 510 -10.31 17.52 23.48
N GLU A 511 -10.11 17.62 24.79
CA GLU A 511 -10.41 18.83 25.57
C GLU A 511 -9.31 19.13 26.60
N GLU A 512 -9.33 20.34 27.14
CA GLU A 512 -8.41 20.69 28.22
C GLU A 512 -8.68 19.82 29.49
N PRO A 513 -7.65 19.35 30.18
CA PRO A 513 -6.23 19.67 30.00
C PRO A 513 -5.45 18.78 29.04
N TYR A 514 -6.09 17.82 28.38
CA TYR A 514 -5.45 16.78 27.57
C TYR A 514 -5.04 17.26 26.18
N ALA A 515 -5.59 18.39 25.72
CA ALA A 515 -5.32 18.94 24.39
C ALA A 515 -5.32 20.48 24.39
N GLY A 516 -4.54 21.06 23.50
CA GLY A 516 -4.68 22.44 23.05
C GLY A 516 -5.67 22.50 21.88
N VAL A 517 -6.77 23.23 22.03
CA VAL A 517 -7.83 23.33 21.02
C VAL A 517 -7.88 24.74 20.42
N TYR A 518 -7.77 24.84 19.10
CA TYR A 518 -7.66 26.11 18.37
C TYR A 518 -8.74 26.19 17.29
N GLN A 519 -9.60 27.18 17.38
CA GLN A 519 -10.58 27.44 16.35
C GLN A 519 -9.90 28.02 15.09
N LEU A 520 -10.33 27.59 13.92
CA LEU A 520 -9.79 28.04 12.64
C LEU A 520 -10.83 28.84 11.86
N ASP A 521 -10.39 29.98 11.30
CA ASP A 521 -11.24 30.79 10.43
C ASP A 521 -11.10 30.35 8.96
N ILE A 522 -11.63 29.17 8.65
CA ILE A 522 -11.67 28.62 7.30
C ILE A 522 -13.10 28.74 6.74
N PRO A 523 -13.33 29.53 5.69
CA PRO A 523 -14.67 29.73 5.14
C PRO A 523 -15.27 28.42 4.60
N ALA A 524 -16.57 28.28 4.77
CA ALA A 524 -17.35 27.23 4.09
C ALA A 524 -17.14 27.25 2.57
N GLY A 525 -17.10 26.10 1.95
CA GLY A 525 -16.80 25.93 0.53
C GLY A 525 -15.28 25.95 0.19
N THR A 526 -14.41 26.19 1.17
CA THR A 526 -12.98 26.02 0.96
C THR A 526 -12.65 24.52 0.82
N THR A 527 -11.92 24.17 -0.24
CA THR A 527 -11.36 22.83 -0.43
C THR A 527 -9.89 22.83 -0.06
N ILE A 528 -9.56 22.10 1.01
CA ILE A 528 -8.19 21.78 1.38
C ILE A 528 -7.75 20.62 0.48
N ILE A 529 -6.56 20.70 -0.15
CA ILE A 529 -6.04 19.65 -1.02
C ILE A 529 -4.51 19.62 -0.98
N GLY A 530 -3.94 18.51 -0.51
CA GLY A 530 -2.51 18.34 -0.30
C GLY A 530 -2.15 18.16 1.17
N VAL A 531 -1.00 18.63 1.60
CA VAL A 531 -0.43 18.44 2.95
C VAL A 531 -0.64 19.71 3.79
N PRO A 532 -1.51 19.71 4.80
CA PRO A 532 -1.57 20.77 5.77
C PRO A 532 -0.34 20.73 6.72
N GLU A 533 0.10 21.90 7.18
CA GLU A 533 1.30 22.04 8.01
C GLU A 533 1.00 22.89 9.25
N VAL A 534 1.51 22.47 10.41
CA VAL A 534 1.45 23.19 11.68
C VAL A 534 2.86 23.53 12.11
N HIS A 535 3.20 24.82 12.15
CA HIS A 535 4.46 25.31 12.72
C HIS A 535 4.22 25.86 14.10
N VAL A 536 4.97 25.39 15.10
CA VAL A 536 4.74 25.77 16.49
C VAL A 536 5.98 25.57 17.35
N LYS A 537 6.16 26.43 18.36
CA LYS A 537 7.17 26.20 19.41
C LYS A 537 6.55 25.48 20.59
N MET A 538 7.20 24.42 21.00
CA MET A 538 6.79 23.64 22.16
C MET A 538 7.97 23.41 23.10
N SER A 539 7.67 23.19 24.36
CA SER A 539 8.64 22.81 25.39
C SER A 539 8.07 21.72 26.29
N THR A 540 8.93 20.86 26.81
CA THR A 540 8.54 19.83 27.79
C THR A 540 9.47 19.88 29.01
N PRO A 541 8.99 19.53 30.21
CA PRO A 541 9.84 19.27 31.35
C PRO A 541 10.52 17.89 31.30
N VAL A 542 10.07 16.97 30.43
CA VAL A 542 10.58 15.61 30.29
C VAL A 542 11.83 15.64 29.41
N THR A 543 12.93 15.06 29.89
CA THR A 543 14.22 15.05 29.19
C THR A 543 14.94 13.72 29.27
N ASP A 544 14.29 12.72 29.83
CA ASP A 544 14.83 11.36 30.06
C ASP A 544 14.13 10.28 29.27
N LYS A 545 13.39 10.66 28.24
CA LYS A 545 12.66 9.77 27.31
C LYS A 545 12.90 10.18 25.90
N ASP A 546 13.01 9.20 25.02
CA ASP A 546 12.97 9.34 23.57
C ASP A 546 11.55 9.01 23.07
N GLY A 547 11.20 9.44 21.84
CA GLY A 547 9.91 9.16 21.23
C GLY A 547 8.74 9.86 21.90
N LEU A 548 8.91 11.14 22.28
CA LEU A 548 7.85 11.97 22.86
C LEU A 548 6.88 12.47 21.78
N MET A 549 5.95 11.61 21.39
CA MET A 549 5.00 11.89 20.31
C MET A 549 4.01 12.98 20.67
N VAL A 550 3.88 13.97 19.80
CA VAL A 550 2.80 14.96 19.80
C VAL A 550 2.04 14.84 18.49
N THR A 551 0.71 14.88 18.56
CA THR A 551 -0.19 14.78 17.41
C THR A 551 -0.92 16.08 17.18
N ALA A 552 -0.99 16.51 15.92
CA ALA A 552 -1.89 17.58 15.47
C ALA A 552 -3.03 16.97 14.66
N VAL A 553 -4.27 17.34 15.00
CA VAL A 553 -5.49 16.79 14.38
C VAL A 553 -6.37 17.93 13.85
N LEU A 554 -6.81 17.83 12.62
CA LEU A 554 -7.80 18.73 12.02
C LEU A 554 -9.18 18.10 12.13
N VAL A 555 -10.09 18.75 12.86
CA VAL A 555 -11.43 18.23 13.16
C VAL A 555 -12.50 19.14 12.55
N ASP A 556 -13.44 18.55 11.83
CA ASP A 556 -14.65 19.21 11.36
C ASP A 556 -15.81 18.95 12.32
N TYR A 557 -16.57 20.00 12.66
CA TYR A 557 -17.72 19.94 13.55
C TYR A 557 -18.74 21.04 13.23
N LYS A 558 -19.96 20.89 13.72
CA LYS A 558 -20.96 21.98 13.69
C LYS A 558 -20.95 22.82 14.95
N GLU A 559 -21.00 24.15 14.77
CA GLU A 559 -20.94 25.11 15.88
C GLU A 559 -22.10 24.93 16.89
N ASP A 560 -23.25 24.45 16.45
CA ASP A 560 -24.41 24.16 17.30
C ASP A 560 -24.36 22.77 17.99
N GLY A 561 -23.28 22.00 17.75
CA GLY A 561 -23.07 20.66 18.29
C GLY A 561 -24.00 19.59 17.73
N THR A 562 -24.77 19.88 16.70
CA THR A 562 -25.66 18.87 16.09
C THR A 562 -24.87 17.91 15.21
N PRO A 563 -25.18 16.58 15.26
CA PRO A 563 -24.55 15.60 14.39
C PRO A 563 -24.83 15.88 12.91
N PHE A 564 -23.87 15.49 12.06
CA PHE A 564 -23.96 15.59 10.61
C PHE A 564 -23.58 14.27 9.93
N LYS A 565 -23.74 14.20 8.62
CA LYS A 565 -23.38 13.03 7.83
C LYS A 565 -21.98 13.20 7.26
N ALA A 566 -21.13 12.18 7.47
CA ALA A 566 -19.78 12.12 6.92
C ALA A 566 -19.41 10.69 6.49
N TYR A 567 -18.47 10.59 5.55
CA TYR A 567 -17.83 9.32 5.24
C TYR A 567 -16.84 8.98 6.37
N MET A 568 -16.96 7.77 6.89
CA MET A 568 -16.18 7.29 8.02
C MET A 568 -15.40 6.04 7.62
N THR A 569 -14.33 5.74 8.34
CA THR A 569 -13.51 4.53 8.10
C THR A 569 -14.27 3.23 8.26
N LYS A 570 -15.23 3.21 9.18
CA LYS A 570 -15.99 2.01 9.56
C LYS A 570 -17.14 1.67 8.61
N ASP A 571 -17.57 2.60 7.78
CA ASP A 571 -18.77 2.43 6.94
C ASP A 571 -18.41 1.91 5.57
N ARG A 572 -17.71 0.77 5.55
CA ARG A 572 -17.38 0.07 4.33
C ARG A 572 -18.65 -0.36 3.61
N LEU A 573 -18.96 0.26 2.47
CA LEU A 573 -19.84 -0.29 1.44
C LEU A 573 -21.17 -0.86 1.95
N SER A 574 -22.04 -0.07 2.50
CA SER A 574 -23.24 -0.63 3.10
C SER A 574 -24.44 -0.77 2.16
N LYS A 575 -24.33 -0.32 0.89
CA LYS A 575 -25.50 -0.32 0.01
C LYS A 575 -25.18 -0.77 -1.39
N LYS A 576 -25.72 -1.93 -1.76
CA LYS A 576 -25.81 -2.35 -3.15
C LYS A 576 -26.76 -1.41 -3.89
N LEU A 577 -26.32 -0.86 -5.02
CA LEU A 577 -27.18 -0.05 -5.86
C LEU A 577 -28.24 -0.94 -6.52
N PRO A 578 -29.52 -0.54 -6.56
CA PRO A 578 -30.48 -1.23 -7.40
C PRO A 578 -30.12 -0.94 -8.84
N VAL A 579 -29.70 -1.96 -9.51
CA VAL A 579 -29.71 -2.17 -10.96
C VAL A 579 -29.22 -1.00 -11.84
N ARG A 580 -27.97 -1.07 -12.24
CA ARG A 580 -27.56 -0.63 -13.55
C ARG A 580 -27.45 -1.89 -14.46
N THR A 581 -28.21 -1.95 -15.54
CA THR A 581 -27.92 -2.87 -16.63
C THR A 581 -26.59 -2.41 -17.23
N VAL A 582 -25.53 -3.09 -16.89
CA VAL A 582 -24.23 -2.87 -17.52
C VAL A 582 -24.06 -4.03 -18.48
N ASP A 583 -24.05 -3.73 -19.77
CA ASP A 583 -23.82 -4.72 -20.81
C ASP A 583 -22.48 -5.46 -20.68
N SER A 584 -21.61 -4.99 -19.77
CA SER A 584 -20.30 -5.56 -19.45
C SER A 584 -20.33 -6.68 -18.41
N PHE A 585 -21.46 -6.93 -17.75
CA PHE A 585 -21.62 -8.08 -16.85
C PHE A 585 -22.08 -9.30 -17.63
N GLU A 586 -21.13 -10.01 -18.14
CA GLU A 586 -21.41 -11.27 -18.78
C GLU A 586 -21.41 -12.41 -17.77
N PRO A 587 -22.29 -13.42 -17.93
CA PRO A 587 -22.22 -14.61 -17.10
C PRO A 587 -20.82 -15.24 -17.19
N GLY A 588 -20.14 -15.33 -16.06
CA GLY A 588 -18.77 -15.82 -15.97
C GLY A 588 -17.67 -14.78 -16.24
N GLY A 589 -18.01 -13.50 -16.35
CA GLY A 589 -17.00 -12.42 -16.44
C GLY A 589 -16.49 -11.89 -15.08
N GLY A 590 -16.81 -12.56 -13.98
CA GLY A 590 -16.32 -12.23 -12.64
C GLY A 590 -17.09 -11.14 -11.90
N LEU A 591 -18.02 -10.43 -12.57
CA LEU A 591 -18.86 -9.39 -11.98
C LEU A 591 -20.32 -9.65 -12.26
N GLU A 592 -21.12 -9.55 -11.21
CA GLU A 592 -22.57 -9.57 -11.30
C GLU A 592 -23.13 -8.18 -11.03
N GLU A 593 -24.29 -7.87 -11.59
CA GLU A 593 -25.02 -6.61 -11.37
C GLU A 593 -25.26 -6.32 -9.88
N SER A 594 -25.33 -7.37 -9.05
CA SER A 594 -25.45 -7.28 -7.60
C SER A 594 -24.19 -6.70 -6.90
N ASP A 595 -23.07 -6.59 -7.61
CA ASP A 595 -21.78 -6.20 -7.03
C ASP A 595 -21.43 -4.72 -7.22
N ILE A 596 -22.36 -3.92 -7.78
CA ILE A 596 -22.19 -2.47 -7.84
C ILE A 596 -22.44 -1.86 -6.47
N LEU A 597 -21.48 -1.09 -6.00
CA LEU A 597 -21.41 -0.56 -4.64
C LEU A 597 -21.35 0.96 -4.63
N GLU A 598 -21.88 1.57 -3.58
CA GLU A 598 -21.69 3.00 -3.29
C GLU A 598 -21.19 3.22 -1.85
N PHE A 599 -20.44 4.29 -1.65
CA PHE A 599 -20.02 4.72 -0.32
C PHE A 599 -21.18 5.34 0.46
N VAL A 600 -21.20 5.13 1.76
CA VAL A 600 -22.28 5.59 2.66
C VAL A 600 -21.72 6.49 3.74
N GLN A 601 -22.47 7.53 4.04
CA GLN A 601 -22.18 8.44 5.14
C GLN A 601 -22.90 8.03 6.42
N SER A 602 -22.18 8.04 7.54
CA SER A 602 -22.74 7.86 8.88
C SER A 602 -22.97 9.17 9.60
N SER A 603 -23.81 9.14 10.64
CA SER A 603 -24.04 10.29 11.51
C SER A 603 -22.92 10.39 12.54
N THR A 604 -22.29 11.55 12.66
CA THR A 604 -21.22 11.81 13.62
C THR A 604 -21.32 13.23 14.18
N PRO A 605 -20.94 13.49 15.44
CA PRO A 605 -20.86 14.84 15.98
C PRO A 605 -19.64 15.62 15.45
N SER A 606 -18.60 14.91 15.01
CA SER A 606 -17.38 15.48 14.47
C SER A 606 -16.69 14.51 13.52
N LYS A 607 -15.80 15.01 12.67
CA LYS A 607 -15.04 14.22 11.69
C LYS A 607 -13.58 14.60 11.73
N CYS A 608 -12.68 13.62 11.94
CA CYS A 608 -11.27 13.79 11.68
C CYS A 608 -11.04 13.98 10.18
N VAL A 609 -10.52 15.13 9.82
CA VAL A 609 -10.21 15.49 8.42
C VAL A 609 -8.85 14.93 8.03
N THR A 610 -7.85 15.22 8.87
CA THR A 610 -6.48 14.72 8.75
C THR A 610 -5.74 14.94 10.06
N PHE A 611 -4.60 14.30 10.22
CA PHE A 611 -3.73 14.43 11.37
C PHE A 611 -2.28 14.19 10.98
N GLY A 612 -1.36 14.51 11.87
CA GLY A 612 0.07 14.29 11.70
C GLY A 612 0.77 14.27 13.03
N TRP A 613 1.98 13.74 13.07
CA TRP A 613 2.77 13.55 14.27
C TRP A 613 4.06 14.35 14.22
N THR A 614 4.67 14.54 15.37
CA THR A 614 6.08 14.93 15.50
C THR A 614 6.63 14.40 16.82
N ASP A 615 7.92 14.12 16.85
CA ASP A 615 8.64 13.82 18.09
C ASP A 615 9.22 15.10 18.67
N LEU A 616 8.99 15.36 19.97
CA LEU A 616 9.64 16.47 20.66
C LEU A 616 11.15 16.33 20.70
N CYS A 617 11.68 15.10 20.62
CA CYS A 617 13.12 14.85 20.57
C CYS A 617 13.73 15.07 19.18
N ASN A 618 12.91 15.33 18.17
CA ASN A 618 13.36 15.61 16.79
C ASN A 618 12.92 17.01 16.30
N PRO A 619 13.34 18.11 16.97
CA PRO A 619 12.97 19.45 16.55
C PRO A 619 13.60 19.81 15.19
N GLY A 620 12.80 20.38 14.30
CA GLY A 620 13.25 20.80 12.97
C GLY A 620 13.26 19.72 11.90
N GLY A 621 12.69 18.54 12.18
CA GLY A 621 12.47 17.48 11.19
C GLY A 621 11.55 17.93 10.04
N GLY A 622 11.70 17.31 8.87
CA GLY A 622 10.99 17.64 7.63
C GLY A 622 9.89 16.64 7.26
N TYR A 623 9.36 16.80 6.04
CA TYR A 623 8.42 15.83 5.47
C TYR A 623 9.10 14.53 5.03
N ASP A 624 10.39 14.60 4.72
CA ASP A 624 11.21 13.43 4.41
C ASP A 624 11.55 12.70 5.72
N SER A 625 11.25 11.42 5.76
CA SER A 625 11.43 10.62 6.98
C SER A 625 12.88 10.38 7.35
N SER A 626 13.81 10.46 6.39
CA SER A 626 15.25 10.39 6.63
C SER A 626 15.81 11.57 7.43
N ASP A 627 15.02 12.66 7.59
CA ASP A 627 15.38 13.80 8.47
C ASP A 627 15.34 13.42 9.97
N TYR A 628 14.81 12.25 10.32
CA TYR A 628 14.61 11.79 11.70
C TYR A 628 15.55 10.63 12.06
N ASP A 629 16.82 10.79 11.75
CA ASP A 629 17.83 9.75 11.97
C ASP A 629 18.48 9.75 13.37
N ASN A 630 18.22 10.79 14.18
CA ASN A 630 18.78 10.90 15.53
C ASN A 630 17.97 11.85 16.41
N SER A 631 17.62 11.38 17.59
CA SER A 631 17.01 12.21 18.63
C SER A 631 17.96 13.25 19.20
N THR A 632 17.43 14.39 19.62
CA THR A 632 18.15 15.50 20.24
C THR A 632 17.91 15.52 21.75
N ASP A 633 18.96 15.65 22.54
CA ASP A 633 18.85 15.91 24.00
C ASP A 633 18.09 17.22 24.27
N LEU A 634 16.93 17.13 24.89
CA LEU A 634 16.11 18.29 25.22
C LEU A 634 16.58 18.97 26.52
N GLU A 635 16.48 20.29 26.55
CA GLU A 635 16.62 21.09 27.79
C GLU A 635 15.24 21.36 28.40
N ALA A 636 15.01 20.95 29.65
CA ALA A 636 13.72 21.10 30.32
C ALA A 636 13.17 22.53 30.24
N GLY A 637 11.97 22.70 29.73
CA GLY A 637 11.28 23.99 29.61
C GLY A 637 11.83 24.94 28.54
N ARG A 638 12.81 24.51 27.73
CA ARG A 638 13.25 25.25 26.55
C ARG A 638 12.28 25.02 25.40
N PHE A 639 11.91 26.08 24.71
CA PHE A 639 11.09 26.00 23.50
C PHE A 639 11.95 25.69 22.27
N TYR A 640 11.51 24.69 21.48
CA TYR A 640 12.08 24.30 20.21
C TYR A 640 11.02 24.50 19.10
N ASP A 641 11.46 24.63 17.85
CA ASP A 641 10.59 24.78 16.69
C ASP A 641 10.23 23.39 16.15
N TYR A 642 8.94 23.17 15.89
CA TYR A 642 8.41 21.93 15.31
C TYR A 642 7.52 22.21 14.11
N THR A 643 7.51 21.28 13.18
CA THR A 643 6.58 21.27 12.06
C THR A 643 5.88 19.92 11.99
N PHE A 644 4.57 19.93 12.12
CA PHE A 644 3.77 18.76 11.83
C PHE A 644 3.41 18.82 10.35
N TYR A 645 3.77 17.80 9.61
CA TYR A 645 3.25 17.56 8.27
C TYR A 645 2.08 16.58 8.41
N MET A 646 0.86 17.11 8.29
CA MET A 646 -0.33 16.25 8.40
C MET A 646 -0.43 15.33 7.19
N LEU A 647 -1.16 14.24 7.34
CA LEU A 647 -1.41 13.34 6.22
C LEU A 647 -2.07 14.11 5.06
N PRO A 648 -1.63 13.90 3.82
CA PRO A 648 -2.23 14.52 2.65
C PRO A 648 -3.74 14.25 2.62
N THR A 649 -4.54 15.27 2.34
CA THR A 649 -5.99 15.15 2.34
C THR A 649 -6.62 15.94 1.20
N ALA A 650 -7.89 15.64 0.93
CA ALA A 650 -8.76 16.43 0.07
C ALA A 650 -10.12 16.57 0.76
N TYR A 651 -10.43 17.75 1.26
CA TYR A 651 -11.62 17.99 2.08
C TYR A 651 -12.25 19.34 1.82
N THR A 652 -13.55 19.39 1.57
CA THR A 652 -14.31 20.62 1.40
C THR A 652 -15.10 20.92 2.67
N VAL A 653 -14.91 22.10 3.24
CA VAL A 653 -15.64 22.56 4.42
C VAL A 653 -17.12 22.79 4.06
N ALA A 654 -18.00 22.04 4.68
CA ALA A 654 -19.46 22.16 4.43
C ALA A 654 -20.04 23.49 4.93
N PRO A 655 -21.21 23.93 4.41
CA PRO A 655 -21.98 25.00 5.04
C PRO A 655 -22.32 24.64 6.50
N ASP A 656 -22.31 25.62 7.40
CA ASP A 656 -22.55 25.49 8.85
C ASP A 656 -21.48 24.72 9.64
N HIS A 657 -20.40 24.30 8.99
CA HIS A 657 -19.28 23.61 9.61
C HIS A 657 -18.16 24.56 9.96
N ARG A 658 -17.38 24.16 10.96
CA ARG A 658 -16.15 24.80 11.43
C ARG A 658 -15.04 23.77 11.51
N LEU A 659 -13.81 24.24 11.35
CA LEU A 659 -12.64 23.43 11.61
C LEU A 659 -11.95 23.89 12.89
N GLN A 660 -11.42 22.94 13.64
CA GLN A 660 -10.53 23.19 14.75
C GLN A 660 -9.24 22.38 14.61
N LEU A 661 -8.14 22.99 15.03
CA LEU A 661 -6.87 22.30 15.18
C LEU A 661 -6.74 21.86 16.64
N VAL A 662 -6.40 20.61 16.84
CA VAL A 662 -6.17 20.03 18.17
C VAL A 662 -4.74 19.54 18.24
N ILE A 663 -4.01 19.91 19.29
CA ILE A 663 -2.63 19.45 19.55
C ILE A 663 -2.62 18.69 20.87
N THR A 664 -2.23 17.44 20.85
CA THR A 664 -2.28 16.52 22.00
C THR A 664 -1.13 15.51 21.94
N ALA A 665 -0.89 14.79 23.03
CA ALA A 665 -0.01 13.63 23.03
C ALA A 665 -0.75 12.31 22.66
N TRP A 666 -2.06 12.37 22.49
CA TRP A 666 -2.89 11.21 22.19
C TRP A 666 -2.88 10.88 20.70
N ASP A 667 -2.61 9.61 20.34
CA ASP A 667 -2.55 9.17 18.95
C ASP A 667 -3.92 8.84 18.38
N PRO A 668 -4.41 9.58 17.36
CA PRO A 668 -5.68 9.27 16.69
C PRO A 668 -5.63 8.01 15.86
N TYR A 669 -4.45 7.62 15.36
CA TYR A 669 -4.29 6.48 14.48
C TYR A 669 -4.87 5.20 15.08
N ARG A 670 -4.59 4.93 16.34
CA ARG A 670 -5.13 3.78 17.05
C ARG A 670 -6.64 3.85 17.27
N ALA A 671 -7.18 5.05 17.47
CA ALA A 671 -8.61 5.23 17.64
C ALA A 671 -9.42 4.96 16.36
N PHE A 672 -8.74 4.95 15.19
CA PHE A 672 -9.38 4.84 13.89
C PHE A 672 -9.12 3.51 13.16
N LEU A 673 -8.07 2.78 13.54
CA LEU A 673 -7.70 1.53 12.87
C LEU A 673 -8.67 0.39 13.12
N ASP A 674 -9.27 0.34 14.30
CA ASP A 674 -10.10 -0.81 14.69
C ASP A 674 -11.46 -0.35 15.21
N GLU A 675 -12.54 -0.82 14.56
CA GLU A 675 -13.90 -0.61 15.02
C GLU A 675 -14.20 -1.33 16.34
N ASP A 676 -13.49 -2.44 16.57
CA ASP A 676 -13.57 -3.28 17.74
C ASP A 676 -12.44 -3.02 18.74
N TYR A 677 -11.57 -2.00 18.47
CA TYR A 677 -10.48 -1.67 19.37
C TYR A 677 -11.05 -1.22 20.72
N GLU A 678 -11.24 -2.18 21.55
CA GLU A 678 -11.35 -1.98 22.97
C GLU A 678 -9.95 -1.66 23.46
N LEU A 679 -9.77 -0.47 24.03
CA LEU A 679 -8.54 -0.11 24.74
C LEU A 679 -8.21 -1.29 25.68
N ASP A 680 -7.24 -2.12 25.34
CA ASP A 680 -6.85 -3.23 26.19
C ASP A 680 -6.07 -2.65 27.39
N PRO A 681 -6.66 -2.66 28.59
CA PRO A 681 -5.99 -2.15 29.78
C PRO A 681 -4.78 -3.00 30.18
N THR A 682 -4.61 -4.16 29.57
CA THR A 682 -3.49 -5.07 29.83
C THR A 682 -2.25 -4.73 29.00
N LEU A 683 -2.35 -3.77 28.05
CA LEU A 683 -1.22 -3.24 27.29
C LEU A 683 -0.68 -1.92 27.94
N PRO A 684 0.05 -1.99 29.07
CA PRO A 684 0.56 -0.79 29.77
C PRO A 684 1.50 0.02 28.91
N SER A 685 2.18 -0.60 27.93
CA SER A 685 3.12 0.06 27.02
C SER A 685 2.45 1.05 26.09
N ALA A 686 1.21 0.78 25.64
CA ALA A 686 0.48 1.67 24.75
C ALA A 686 0.19 3.05 25.39
N PHE A 687 -0.02 3.10 26.70
CA PHE A 687 -0.35 4.33 27.43
C PHE A 687 0.85 4.97 28.13
N SER A 688 1.92 4.24 28.39
CA SER A 688 3.09 4.80 29.09
C SER A 688 3.80 5.89 28.28
N ASN A 689 3.71 5.83 26.95
CA ASN A 689 4.33 6.77 26.04
C ASN A 689 3.56 8.10 25.92
N PHE A 690 2.28 8.16 26.36
CA PHE A 690 1.44 9.35 26.31
C PHE A 690 1.34 10.09 27.65
N ASN A 691 2.03 9.61 28.67
CA ASN A 691 1.87 10.09 30.05
C ASN A 691 2.90 11.17 30.38
N TYR A 692 2.81 12.32 29.71
CA TYR A 692 3.72 13.46 29.92
C TYR A 692 3.01 14.80 29.68
N SER A 693 3.71 15.88 29.97
CA SER A 693 3.23 17.25 29.78
C SER A 693 4.14 18.05 28.86
N PHE A 694 3.55 18.97 28.11
CA PHE A 694 4.25 19.94 27.29
C PHE A 694 3.50 21.28 27.26
N VAL A 695 4.19 22.33 26.82
CA VAL A 695 3.64 23.68 26.72
C VAL A 695 3.77 24.17 25.28
N ILE A 696 2.69 24.68 24.72
CA ILE A 696 2.62 25.29 23.42
C ILE A 696 2.74 26.79 23.51
N ASP A 697 3.65 27.39 22.75
CA ASP A 697 3.72 28.86 22.56
C ASP A 697 2.71 29.26 21.47
N ASN A 698 1.55 29.72 21.90
CA ASN A 698 0.44 30.11 21.02
C ASN A 698 0.79 31.25 20.06
N ALA A 699 1.76 32.09 20.43
CA ALA A 699 2.20 33.21 19.59
C ALA A 699 3.03 32.72 18.40
N SER A 700 3.58 31.50 18.47
CA SER A 700 4.35 30.87 17.41
C SER A 700 3.51 29.92 16.53
N LEU A 701 2.25 29.68 16.89
CA LEU A 701 1.40 28.73 16.19
C LEU A 701 0.93 29.30 14.84
N HIS A 702 1.36 28.66 13.77
CA HIS A 702 0.96 28.95 12.39
C HIS A 702 0.41 27.67 11.76
N PHE A 703 -0.79 27.73 11.24
CA PHE A 703 -1.41 26.64 10.50
C PHE A 703 -1.54 27.01 9.03
N THR A 704 -0.96 26.21 8.15
CA THR A 704 -0.93 26.43 6.71
C THR A 704 -1.66 25.31 6.01
N VAL A 705 -2.60 25.66 5.14
CA VAL A 705 -3.35 24.68 4.33
C VAL A 705 -3.22 25.00 2.84
N PRO A 706 -2.93 23.99 2.00
CA PRO A 706 -3.05 24.14 0.55
C PRO A 706 -4.53 24.18 0.18
N VAL A 707 -4.95 25.10 -0.68
CA VAL A 707 -6.35 25.31 -1.09
C VAL A 707 -6.50 25.33 -2.60
N ALA A 708 -7.57 24.63 -3.11
CA ALA A 708 -7.93 24.62 -4.52
C ALA A 708 -8.85 25.78 -4.87
#